data_770e8c4436d71cc4ef7564bbd9ba4537
#
_entry.id   770e8c4436d71cc4ef7564bbd9ba4537
#
_cell.length_a   1.000
_cell.length_b   1.000
_cell.length_c   1.000
_cell.angle_alpha   90.00
_cell.angle_beta   90.00
_cell.angle_gamma   90.00
#
_symmetry.space_group_name_H-M   'P 1'
#
loop_
_entity.id
_entity.type
_entity.pdbx_description
1 polymer ?
#
loop_
_entity_poly.entity_id
_entity_poly.type
_entity_poly.pdbx_seq_one_letter_code
_entity_poly.pdbx_strand_id
1 'polypeptide(L)'
;PPIGSVKSNLGHMLTAAGMGGMTKVILALQNGIIPATVGIEDVMTSKNDGVSANQIVRQTSDWPHKRKQRSAAVSAFGFGGTNAHVVFEAANANNKRSKAKQKKTSAKNQQSAVAIVGMEAIFGGCNGLHEFYQTIYDNKQHFRALPPERWKGLEQHPELSQVQQGAWLESFEMDFLRFKLQPNPKERLIPQQLLTLEVTDRALKKTNLREGQNVAVLVAMETELEIHRFRGRVNLAAQIEDSLEKSGISLGDEERNNLIAIAKDSILEEVPINRFTSFIGNIMAARISSLWDFSGPAMTISAEENSVFRALEIAQMMLADKTVDAVVITAVDLAGSPEQVLLRKRKFPLNSGKATLSFDQDVNGWMIGEGAGTVVLKCIENAKKDQEQIYATLESVAFSNGISAKSVEDAAKDALKKAKLKSEEIGILEVFGSGNEVEDKVEMSGLSSVYCGQNSSCAIGGIKANLGHTFAASGMASLIKAALCLHHRFIPGVPEWTSPKTELLSGNEFYVPVESRPWLIQPGIKQRHTAISGLGQDNVCSHVILGEAPQKLRHKIEIAESGDLSLFMLMGHDLSGIRKTLLEFENDLQSGKEPAAFARKYYLSSKNNDAEFAAVLIGATRDELQKEIAAAKSGIENSFSGNGDWTSPKGSYFTAAPLSREGKVAFTYPGGFSAYVDCGRSLFQMFPGLHELDEKFLNETGPSDKRRGSNYLGELLQERRLYPRTMERLSDVEINALQEDFVHSPIAMFESGVS
;
A
#
# COMPACT_ATOMS: atom_id res chain seq x y z
N PRO A 1 25.96 10.33 -39.01
CA PRO A 1 25.20 9.13 -39.35
C PRO A 1 23.95 9.49 -40.13
N PRO A 2 23.42 8.59 -41.00
CA PRO A 2 22.16 8.75 -41.68
C PRO A 2 21.00 8.79 -40.67
N ILE A 3 20.01 9.63 -40.91
CA ILE A 3 18.83 9.80 -40.05
C ILE A 3 17.59 9.55 -40.90
N GLY A 4 16.65 8.78 -40.38
CA GLY A 4 15.37 8.52 -41.03
C GLY A 4 14.25 8.29 -39.98
N SER A 5 13.00 8.35 -40.45
CA SER A 5 11.83 8.09 -39.61
C SER A 5 10.89 7.11 -40.30
N VAL A 6 10.28 6.21 -39.55
CA VAL A 6 9.22 5.32 -40.02
C VAL A 6 7.84 5.99 -40.01
N LYS A 7 7.72 7.11 -39.32
CA LYS A 7 6.44 7.81 -39.20
C LYS A 7 5.94 8.39 -40.54
N SER A 8 6.84 8.72 -41.45
CA SER A 8 6.46 9.16 -42.79
C SER A 8 5.82 8.06 -43.63
N ASN A 9 6.07 6.78 -43.31
CA ASN A 9 5.48 5.63 -43.99
C ASN A 9 4.17 5.15 -43.33
N LEU A 10 4.13 5.14 -42.00
CA LEU A 10 3.06 4.46 -41.20
C LEU A 10 2.24 5.43 -40.34
N GLY A 11 2.58 6.71 -40.32
CA GLY A 11 2.00 7.67 -39.39
C GLY A 11 2.56 7.53 -37.95
N HIS A 12 2.04 8.34 -37.03
CA HIS A 12 2.47 8.31 -35.63
C HIS A 12 1.69 7.26 -34.87
N MET A 13 2.32 6.13 -34.57
CA MET A 13 1.72 4.99 -33.88
C MET A 13 1.67 5.14 -32.34
N LEU A 14 1.80 6.37 -31.82
CA LEU A 14 1.77 6.69 -30.37
C LEU A 14 2.68 5.75 -29.56
N THR A 15 2.11 4.96 -28.67
CA THR A 15 2.84 4.03 -27.79
C THR A 15 3.62 2.95 -28.56
N ALA A 16 3.18 2.58 -29.77
CA ALA A 16 3.87 1.62 -30.64
C ALA A 16 4.97 2.22 -31.50
N ALA A 17 5.16 3.55 -31.50
CA ALA A 17 6.10 4.23 -32.38
C ALA A 17 7.56 3.76 -32.22
N GLY A 18 7.97 3.46 -30.99
CA GLY A 18 9.28 2.88 -30.70
C GLY A 18 9.47 1.50 -31.33
N MET A 19 8.46 0.64 -31.27
CA MET A 19 8.48 -0.69 -31.88
C MET A 19 8.56 -0.60 -33.43
N GLY A 20 7.81 0.32 -34.02
CA GLY A 20 7.91 0.58 -35.48
C GLY A 20 9.32 1.01 -35.90
N GLY A 21 9.96 1.89 -35.12
CA GLY A 21 11.36 2.29 -35.30
C GLY A 21 12.33 1.12 -35.18
N MET A 22 12.17 0.30 -34.12
CA MET A 22 12.97 -0.92 -33.90
C MET A 22 12.83 -1.91 -35.04
N THR A 23 11.61 -2.21 -35.49
CA THR A 23 11.33 -3.11 -36.60
C THR A 23 11.99 -2.63 -37.87
N LYS A 24 11.86 -1.32 -38.20
CA LYS A 24 12.55 -0.73 -39.36
C LYS A 24 14.07 -0.93 -39.28
N VAL A 25 14.68 -0.67 -38.17
CA VAL A 25 16.13 -0.79 -37.96
C VAL A 25 16.59 -2.26 -38.05
N ILE A 26 15.85 -3.19 -37.44
CA ILE A 26 16.16 -4.63 -37.55
C ILE A 26 16.14 -5.10 -39.02
N LEU A 27 15.09 -4.76 -39.77
CA LEU A 27 14.97 -5.10 -41.18
C LEU A 27 16.07 -4.44 -42.01
N ALA A 28 16.42 -3.18 -41.76
CA ALA A 28 17.50 -2.47 -42.42
C ALA A 28 18.86 -3.16 -42.18
N LEU A 29 19.14 -3.56 -40.94
CA LEU A 29 20.37 -4.30 -40.60
C LEU A 29 20.44 -5.68 -41.24
N GLN A 30 19.32 -6.42 -41.28
CA GLN A 30 19.22 -7.73 -41.91
C GLN A 30 19.47 -7.66 -43.43
N ASN A 31 18.81 -6.71 -44.10
CA ASN A 31 18.88 -6.59 -45.54
C ASN A 31 20.08 -5.76 -46.05
N GLY A 32 20.83 -5.10 -45.16
CA GLY A 32 21.98 -4.28 -45.51
C GLY A 32 21.60 -3.00 -46.30
N ILE A 33 20.41 -2.48 -46.03
CA ILE A 33 19.81 -1.34 -46.74
C ILE A 33 19.50 -0.23 -45.75
N ILE A 34 19.75 1.03 -46.13
CA ILE A 34 19.29 2.20 -45.37
C ILE A 34 18.05 2.74 -46.11
N PRO A 35 16.83 2.55 -45.58
CA PRO A 35 15.60 2.92 -46.27
C PRO A 35 15.35 4.42 -46.23
N ALA A 36 14.75 4.95 -47.31
CA ALA A 36 14.39 6.35 -47.45
C ALA A 36 13.32 6.77 -46.41
N THR A 37 13.32 8.07 -46.08
CA THR A 37 12.24 8.76 -45.43
C THR A 37 11.39 9.45 -46.49
N VAL A 38 10.14 9.05 -46.63
CA VAL A 38 9.26 9.54 -47.72
C VAL A 38 8.62 10.88 -47.37
N GLY A 39 8.19 11.64 -48.38
CA GLY A 39 7.42 12.86 -48.22
C GLY A 39 8.20 14.09 -47.72
N ILE A 40 9.54 14.10 -47.86
CA ILE A 40 10.38 15.24 -47.50
C ILE A 40 10.74 16.05 -48.73
N GLU A 41 10.20 17.26 -48.86
CA GLU A 41 10.56 18.24 -49.86
C GLU A 41 11.71 19.12 -49.35
N ASP A 42 11.52 19.81 -48.24
CA ASP A 42 12.53 20.65 -47.59
C ASP A 42 12.94 20.12 -46.22
N VAL A 43 14.24 20.15 -45.92
CA VAL A 43 14.78 19.67 -44.66
C VAL A 43 14.93 20.81 -43.69
N MET A 44 14.25 20.68 -42.54
CA MET A 44 14.51 21.53 -41.41
C MET A 44 15.93 21.26 -40.87
N THR A 45 16.76 22.28 -40.80
CA THR A 45 18.13 22.19 -40.26
C THR A 45 18.22 22.82 -38.88
N SER A 46 19.11 22.27 -38.06
CA SER A 46 19.39 22.84 -36.73
C SER A 46 20.25 24.10 -36.88
N LYS A 47 19.90 25.16 -36.13
CA LYS A 47 20.70 26.41 -36.07
C LYS A 47 22.10 26.23 -35.49
N ASN A 48 22.34 25.11 -34.77
CA ASN A 48 23.58 24.82 -34.05
C ASN A 48 24.38 23.66 -34.68
N ASP A 49 24.32 23.48 -35.98
CA ASP A 49 25.05 22.46 -36.77
C ASP A 49 24.84 20.99 -36.33
N GLY A 50 23.81 20.72 -35.53
CA GLY A 50 23.54 19.37 -34.98
C GLY A 50 23.01 18.39 -36.04
N VAL A 51 22.17 18.84 -36.97
CA VAL A 51 21.60 18.02 -38.06
C VAL A 51 21.64 18.81 -39.35
N SER A 52 22.33 18.24 -40.37
CA SER A 52 22.43 18.80 -41.72
C SER A 52 21.48 18.06 -42.69
N ALA A 53 21.08 18.73 -43.75
CA ALA A 53 20.21 18.17 -44.78
C ALA A 53 20.77 16.87 -45.41
N ASN A 54 22.09 16.75 -45.51
CA ASN A 54 22.76 15.55 -46.04
C ASN A 54 22.67 14.31 -45.16
N GLN A 55 22.29 14.46 -43.89
CA GLN A 55 22.08 13.33 -42.98
C GLN A 55 20.69 12.69 -43.15
N ILE A 56 19.72 13.42 -43.72
CA ILE A 56 18.38 12.90 -43.92
C ILE A 56 18.35 12.03 -45.16
N VAL A 57 18.00 10.76 -44.98
CA VAL A 57 17.96 9.77 -46.05
C VAL A 57 16.70 9.99 -46.87
N ARG A 58 16.84 10.57 -48.09
CA ARG A 58 15.72 10.79 -49.03
C ARG A 58 15.58 9.67 -50.08
N GLN A 59 16.64 8.92 -50.35
CA GLN A 59 16.65 7.79 -51.24
C GLN A 59 17.23 6.57 -50.59
N THR A 60 16.62 5.42 -50.86
CA THR A 60 17.13 4.14 -50.33
C THR A 60 18.53 3.88 -50.88
N SER A 61 19.44 3.48 -50.03
CA SER A 61 20.82 3.18 -50.37
C SER A 61 21.31 1.91 -49.66
N ASP A 62 22.34 1.31 -50.28
CA ASP A 62 23.02 0.19 -49.65
C ASP A 62 23.75 0.63 -48.37
N TRP A 63 23.88 -0.26 -47.41
CA TRP A 63 24.65 -0.02 -46.21
C TRP A 63 26.14 0.06 -46.55
N PRO A 64 26.87 1.12 -46.17
CA PRO A 64 28.28 1.26 -46.51
C PRO A 64 29.13 0.10 -46.02
N HIS A 65 29.82 -0.61 -46.93
CA HIS A 65 30.63 -1.81 -46.61
C HIS A 65 31.92 -1.55 -45.84
N LYS A 66 32.23 -0.30 -45.47
CA LYS A 66 33.51 0.09 -44.84
C LYS A 66 33.65 -0.36 -43.38
N ARG A 67 32.60 -0.86 -42.74
CA ARG A 67 32.64 -1.33 -41.33
C ARG A 67 32.39 -2.83 -41.24
N LYS A 68 33.20 -3.53 -40.41
CA LYS A 68 33.06 -4.97 -40.17
C LYS A 68 31.69 -5.36 -39.57
N GLN A 69 31.01 -4.43 -38.92
CA GLN A 69 29.73 -4.65 -38.25
C GLN A 69 28.78 -3.46 -38.53
N ARG A 70 27.56 -3.74 -38.91
CA ARG A 70 26.51 -2.73 -39.11
C ARG A 70 25.86 -2.45 -37.77
N SER A 71 25.75 -1.17 -37.42
CA SER A 71 25.09 -0.72 -36.19
C SER A 71 24.11 0.42 -36.52
N ALA A 72 23.01 0.45 -35.82
CA ALA A 72 22.01 1.51 -35.93
C ALA A 72 21.36 1.78 -34.57
N ALA A 73 20.78 2.95 -34.37
CA ALA A 73 20.11 3.32 -33.15
C ALA A 73 18.69 3.80 -33.41
N VAL A 74 17.84 3.64 -32.41
CA VAL A 74 16.48 4.15 -32.36
C VAL A 74 16.35 5.07 -31.15
N SER A 75 15.84 6.29 -31.39
CA SER A 75 15.45 7.22 -30.35
C SER A 75 13.92 7.27 -30.25
N ALA A 76 13.39 7.23 -29.06
CA ALA A 76 11.98 7.44 -28.74
C ALA A 76 11.84 8.48 -27.64
N PHE A 77 10.95 9.44 -27.85
CA PHE A 77 10.67 10.53 -26.93
C PHE A 77 9.22 10.41 -26.46
N GLY A 78 9.02 10.20 -25.15
CA GLY A 78 7.69 10.05 -24.58
C GLY A 78 7.06 11.39 -24.18
N PHE A 79 5.74 11.49 -24.29
CA PHE A 79 5.00 12.55 -23.62
C PHE A 79 5.30 12.48 -22.11
N GLY A 80 5.74 13.53 -21.49
CA GLY A 80 6.12 13.54 -20.08
C GLY A 80 7.64 13.51 -19.84
N GLY A 81 8.45 13.47 -20.91
CA GLY A 81 9.90 13.68 -20.83
C GLY A 81 10.75 12.42 -20.66
N THR A 82 10.17 11.23 -20.54
CA THR A 82 10.94 9.98 -20.55
C THR A 82 11.43 9.68 -21.96
N ASN A 83 12.74 9.62 -22.15
CA ASN A 83 13.38 9.38 -23.44
C ASN A 83 14.16 8.07 -23.39
N ALA A 84 14.16 7.34 -24.52
CA ALA A 84 14.90 6.10 -24.67
C ALA A 84 15.77 6.12 -25.94
N HIS A 85 16.95 5.55 -25.84
CA HIS A 85 17.87 5.36 -26.94
C HIS A 85 18.43 3.94 -26.93
N VAL A 86 18.18 3.19 -28.00
CA VAL A 86 18.57 1.78 -28.11
C VAL A 86 19.47 1.58 -29.30
N VAL A 87 20.59 0.89 -29.13
CA VAL A 87 21.56 0.58 -30.19
C VAL A 87 21.43 -0.88 -30.59
N PHE A 88 21.36 -1.15 -31.88
CA PHE A 88 21.30 -2.46 -32.51
C PHE A 88 22.54 -2.73 -33.33
N GLU A 89 22.98 -3.99 -33.36
CA GLU A 89 24.06 -4.46 -34.19
C GLU A 89 23.58 -5.64 -35.04
N ALA A 90 24.05 -5.71 -36.33
CA ALA A 90 23.78 -6.85 -37.18
C ALA A 90 24.41 -8.12 -36.61
N ALA A 91 23.65 -9.22 -36.58
CA ALA A 91 24.19 -10.51 -36.19
C ALA A 91 25.23 -10.97 -37.20
N ASN A 92 26.44 -11.32 -36.74
CA ASN A 92 27.45 -11.92 -37.59
C ASN A 92 27.08 -13.35 -37.92
N ALA A 93 26.81 -13.66 -39.18
CA ALA A 93 26.49 -15.03 -39.63
C ALA A 93 27.58 -16.08 -39.31
N ASN A 94 28.83 -15.63 -39.06
CA ASN A 94 29.98 -16.45 -38.73
C ASN A 94 30.24 -16.64 -37.22
N ASN A 95 29.49 -16.02 -36.37
CA ASN A 95 29.43 -16.47 -34.96
C ASN A 95 28.63 -17.79 -34.91
N LYS A 96 29.25 -18.90 -35.40
CA LYS A 96 29.05 -20.19 -34.77
C LYS A 96 28.97 -19.86 -33.28
N ARG A 97 27.79 -20.13 -32.66
CA ARG A 97 27.58 -20.04 -31.25
C ARG A 97 28.94 -20.27 -30.56
N SER A 98 29.78 -19.26 -30.42
CA SER A 98 30.69 -19.24 -29.32
C SER A 98 29.71 -19.48 -28.22
N LYS A 99 29.76 -20.66 -27.61
CA LYS A 99 29.29 -20.79 -26.24
C LYS A 99 29.90 -19.54 -25.63
N ALA A 100 29.10 -18.46 -25.60
CA ALA A 100 29.41 -17.37 -24.74
C ALA A 100 29.69 -18.17 -23.48
N LYS A 101 30.97 -18.33 -23.13
CA LYS A 101 31.30 -18.51 -21.74
C LYS A 101 30.46 -17.41 -21.16
N GLN A 102 29.25 -17.80 -20.76
CA GLN A 102 28.70 -17.10 -19.64
C GLN A 102 29.95 -17.04 -18.79
N LYS A 103 30.62 -15.92 -18.79
CA LYS A 103 31.30 -15.52 -17.59
C LYS A 103 30.19 -15.80 -16.60
N LYS A 104 30.27 -16.99 -15.98
CA LYS A 104 29.84 -17.11 -14.64
C LYS A 104 30.61 -15.94 -13.99
N THR A 105 30.06 -14.77 -14.08
CA THR A 105 30.13 -13.89 -12.97
C THR A 105 29.57 -14.77 -11.87
N SER A 106 30.48 -15.50 -11.27
CA SER A 106 30.39 -15.91 -9.90
C SER A 106 30.58 -14.66 -9.02
N ALA A 107 29.93 -13.55 -9.39
CA ALA A 107 29.21 -12.80 -8.43
C ALA A 107 28.27 -13.86 -7.87
N LYS A 108 28.59 -14.45 -6.68
CA LYS A 108 27.54 -14.83 -5.76
C LYS A 108 26.48 -13.77 -5.98
N ASN A 109 25.38 -14.12 -6.67
CA ASN A 109 24.15 -13.38 -6.62
C ASN A 109 23.68 -13.51 -5.15
N GLN A 110 24.33 -12.81 -4.26
CA GLN A 110 23.68 -12.24 -3.12
C GLN A 110 22.76 -11.21 -3.78
N GLN A 111 21.53 -11.63 -4.02
CA GLN A 111 20.43 -10.69 -4.27
C GLN A 111 20.56 -9.67 -3.15
N SER A 112 20.97 -8.45 -3.48
CA SER A 112 21.06 -7.39 -2.49
C SER A 112 19.67 -7.25 -1.93
N ALA A 113 19.48 -7.50 -0.64
CA ALA A 113 18.18 -7.38 -0.02
C ALA A 113 17.64 -5.96 -0.25
N VAL A 114 16.38 -5.86 -0.61
CA VAL A 114 15.69 -4.60 -0.90
C VAL A 114 14.92 -4.17 0.34
N ALA A 115 15.14 -2.94 0.81
CA ALA A 115 14.47 -2.36 1.96
C ALA A 115 13.33 -1.43 1.52
N ILE A 116 12.21 -1.48 2.21
CA ILE A 116 11.12 -0.49 2.15
C ILE A 116 11.47 0.61 3.14
N VAL A 117 11.81 1.80 2.64
CA VAL A 117 12.31 2.92 3.46
C VAL A 117 11.33 4.08 3.60
N GLY A 118 10.28 4.11 2.78
CA GLY A 118 9.20 5.08 2.86
C GLY A 118 7.88 4.45 2.45
N MET A 119 6.81 4.83 3.12
CA MET A 119 5.46 4.38 2.79
C MET A 119 4.42 5.46 3.07
N GLU A 120 3.35 5.44 2.29
CA GLU A 120 2.15 6.24 2.55
C GLU A 120 0.92 5.54 1.99
N ALA A 121 -0.25 5.78 2.62
CA ALA A 121 -1.50 5.13 2.29
C ALA A 121 -2.67 6.10 2.44
N ILE A 122 -3.49 6.21 1.40
CA ILE A 122 -4.79 6.90 1.42
C ILE A 122 -5.80 5.94 0.80
N PHE A 123 -6.57 5.24 1.63
CA PHE A 123 -7.51 4.21 1.21
C PHE A 123 -8.81 4.30 2.00
N GLY A 124 -9.95 4.32 1.30
CA GLY A 124 -11.25 4.42 1.95
C GLY A 124 -11.32 5.63 2.87
N GLY A 125 -11.65 5.43 4.15
CA GLY A 125 -11.65 6.48 5.17
C GLY A 125 -10.29 6.83 5.79
N CYS A 126 -9.19 6.17 5.37
CA CYS A 126 -7.85 6.43 5.91
C CYS A 126 -7.14 7.52 5.10
N ASN A 127 -6.77 8.62 5.74
CA ASN A 127 -6.05 9.73 5.10
C ASN A 127 -4.58 9.79 5.56
N GLY A 128 -3.89 8.66 5.54
CA GLY A 128 -2.48 8.59 5.87
C GLY A 128 -2.08 7.26 6.50
N LEU A 129 -0.77 7.02 6.55
CA LEU A 129 -0.19 5.75 7.04
C LEU A 129 -0.58 5.43 8.49
N HIS A 130 -0.70 6.46 9.34
CA HIS A 130 -1.06 6.26 10.75
C HIS A 130 -2.51 5.77 10.90
N GLU A 131 -3.47 6.43 10.23
CA GLU A 131 -4.87 6.00 10.24
C GLU A 131 -5.05 4.62 9.60
N PHE A 132 -4.25 4.31 8.57
CA PHE A 132 -4.21 2.98 7.96
C PHE A 132 -3.70 1.93 8.94
N TYR A 133 -2.63 2.23 9.69
CA TYR A 133 -2.14 1.36 10.78
C TYR A 133 -3.21 1.11 11.85
N GLN A 134 -3.86 2.18 12.33
CA GLN A 134 -4.93 2.07 13.32
C GLN A 134 -6.10 1.24 12.81
N THR A 135 -6.50 1.44 11.55
CA THR A 135 -7.56 0.64 10.91
C THR A 135 -7.25 -0.85 10.97
N ILE A 136 -6.00 -1.23 10.69
CA ILE A 136 -5.58 -2.64 10.72
C ILE A 136 -5.50 -3.15 12.16
N TYR A 137 -4.91 -2.37 13.06
CA TYR A 137 -4.69 -2.79 14.46
C TYR A 137 -5.99 -2.87 15.24
N ASP A 138 -6.87 -1.86 15.12
CA ASP A 138 -8.16 -1.80 15.80
C ASP A 138 -9.27 -2.59 15.09
N ASN A 139 -8.94 -3.25 14.00
CA ASN A 139 -9.86 -4.08 13.23
C ASN A 139 -11.07 -3.28 12.67
N LYS A 140 -10.86 -1.99 12.35
CA LYS A 140 -11.90 -1.09 11.84
C LYS A 140 -12.24 -1.39 10.38
N GLN A 141 -13.47 -1.06 9.98
CA GLN A 141 -13.95 -1.10 8.60
C GLN A 141 -14.36 0.29 8.13
N HIS A 142 -14.16 0.56 6.85
CA HIS A 142 -14.50 1.85 6.25
C HIS A 142 -15.65 1.76 5.22
N PHE A 143 -16.48 0.72 5.34
CA PHE A 143 -17.66 0.58 4.48
C PHE A 143 -18.77 1.51 4.95
N ARG A 144 -19.26 2.31 4.01
CA ARG A 144 -20.37 3.24 4.22
C ARG A 144 -21.24 3.34 2.98
N ALA A 145 -22.45 3.87 3.14
CA ALA A 145 -23.34 4.12 2.02
C ALA A 145 -22.69 5.02 0.95
N LEU A 146 -23.13 4.89 -0.28
CA LEU A 146 -22.67 5.73 -1.38
C LEU A 146 -22.93 7.21 -1.06
N PRO A 147 -21.90 8.09 -1.10
CA PRO A 147 -22.08 9.51 -0.92
C PRO A 147 -23.02 10.12 -1.97
N PRO A 148 -24.00 10.95 -1.59
CA PRO A 148 -25.05 11.44 -2.49
C PRO A 148 -24.56 12.19 -3.73
N GLU A 149 -23.36 12.77 -3.64
CA GLU A 149 -22.78 13.56 -4.74
C GLU A 149 -22.08 12.72 -5.82
N ARG A 150 -21.83 11.43 -5.54
CA ARG A 150 -20.93 10.60 -6.36
C ARG A 150 -21.54 10.18 -7.71
N TRP A 151 -22.77 9.69 -7.70
CA TRP A 151 -23.41 9.06 -8.87
C TRP A 151 -24.68 9.79 -9.34
N LYS A 152 -24.70 11.08 -9.21
CA LYS A 152 -25.87 11.93 -9.50
C LYS A 152 -26.72 11.41 -10.67
N GLY A 153 -27.96 10.99 -10.36
CA GLY A 153 -28.94 10.49 -11.32
C GLY A 153 -28.75 9.03 -11.75
N LEU A 154 -27.71 8.35 -11.27
CA LEU A 154 -27.46 6.93 -11.57
C LEU A 154 -27.76 6.00 -10.38
N GLU A 155 -28.12 6.52 -9.22
CA GLU A 155 -28.36 5.77 -7.99
C GLU A 155 -29.54 4.80 -8.14
N GLN A 156 -30.51 5.16 -8.99
CA GLN A 156 -31.71 4.33 -9.28
C GLN A 156 -31.50 3.41 -10.48
N HIS A 157 -30.33 3.42 -11.13
CA HIS A 157 -30.05 2.52 -12.24
C HIS A 157 -30.15 1.06 -11.76
N PRO A 158 -30.90 0.17 -12.46
CA PRO A 158 -31.18 -1.19 -11.98
C PRO A 158 -29.95 -2.00 -11.59
N GLU A 159 -28.83 -1.80 -12.27
CA GLU A 159 -27.57 -2.50 -11.95
C GLU A 159 -26.74 -1.83 -10.86
N LEU A 160 -26.93 -0.54 -10.60
CA LEU A 160 -26.17 0.23 -9.61
C LEU A 160 -26.92 0.35 -8.27
N SER A 161 -28.25 0.28 -8.27
CA SER A 161 -29.08 0.33 -7.05
C SER A 161 -28.78 -0.82 -6.06
N GLN A 162 -28.09 -1.87 -6.51
CA GLN A 162 -27.66 -2.98 -5.68
C GLN A 162 -26.41 -2.66 -4.84
N VAL A 163 -25.71 -1.56 -5.13
CA VAL A 163 -24.55 -1.13 -4.35
C VAL A 163 -25.04 -0.52 -3.05
N GLN A 164 -24.88 -1.26 -1.96
CA GLN A 164 -25.33 -0.81 -0.64
C GLN A 164 -24.24 0.00 0.08
N GLN A 165 -22.98 -0.41 -0.04
CA GLN A 165 -21.86 0.18 0.66
C GLN A 165 -20.54 -0.01 -0.08
N GLY A 166 -19.55 0.82 0.27
CA GLY A 166 -18.17 0.73 -0.21
C GLY A 166 -17.22 1.55 0.67
N ALA A 167 -15.95 1.28 0.59
CA ALA A 167 -14.91 2.08 1.23
C ALA A 167 -14.52 3.24 0.30
N TRP A 168 -15.38 4.26 0.30
CA TRP A 168 -15.28 5.44 -0.54
C TRP A 168 -14.19 6.39 -0.02
N LEU A 169 -13.38 6.93 -0.92
CA LEU A 169 -12.53 8.06 -0.60
C LEU A 169 -13.38 9.32 -0.33
N GLU A 170 -13.03 10.02 0.73
CA GLU A 170 -13.52 11.37 0.99
C GLU A 170 -12.73 12.43 0.20
N SER A 171 -13.01 13.69 0.46
CA SER A 171 -12.18 14.78 -0.04
C SER A 171 -10.80 14.72 0.61
N PHE A 172 -9.77 14.96 -0.16
CA PHE A 172 -8.42 15.17 0.35
C PHE A 172 -7.95 16.59 -0.02
N GLU A 173 -7.21 17.20 0.88
CA GLU A 173 -6.63 18.51 0.66
C GLU A 173 -5.34 18.38 -0.18
N MET A 174 -5.14 19.31 -1.10
CA MET A 174 -3.98 19.35 -1.96
C MET A 174 -3.39 20.76 -2.08
N ASP A 175 -2.08 20.86 -1.93
CA ASP A 175 -1.35 22.12 -2.15
C ASP A 175 -1.04 22.29 -3.65
N PHE A 176 -1.90 23.03 -4.36
CA PHE A 176 -1.73 23.31 -5.79
C PHE A 176 -0.41 24.00 -6.14
N LEU A 177 0.12 24.85 -5.23
CA LEU A 177 1.39 25.54 -5.44
C LEU A 177 2.56 24.55 -5.35
N ARG A 178 2.52 23.66 -4.36
CA ARG A 178 3.51 22.58 -4.19
C ARG A 178 3.64 21.74 -5.43
N PHE A 179 2.52 21.35 -6.02
CA PHE A 179 2.48 20.47 -7.18
C PHE A 179 2.51 21.23 -8.53
N LYS A 180 2.72 22.55 -8.50
CA LYS A 180 2.77 23.40 -9.71
C LYS A 180 1.53 23.22 -10.60
N LEU A 181 0.37 23.05 -9.97
CA LEU A 181 -0.91 22.88 -10.66
C LEU A 181 -1.64 24.23 -10.76
N GLN A 182 -2.35 24.41 -11.87
CA GLN A 182 -3.18 25.59 -12.03
C GLN A 182 -4.46 25.45 -11.18
N PRO A 183 -4.85 26.44 -10.38
CA PRO A 183 -6.05 26.37 -9.55
C PRO A 183 -7.35 26.56 -10.35
N ASN A 184 -7.32 26.44 -11.66
CA ASN A 184 -8.49 26.56 -12.53
C ASN A 184 -9.29 25.26 -12.52
N PRO A 185 -10.57 25.25 -12.08
CA PRO A 185 -11.39 24.03 -12.09
C PRO A 185 -11.53 23.36 -13.44
N LYS A 186 -11.53 24.13 -14.54
CA LYS A 186 -11.61 23.60 -15.92
C LYS A 186 -10.35 22.85 -16.34
N GLU A 187 -9.18 23.23 -15.82
CA GLU A 187 -7.88 22.59 -16.10
C GLU A 187 -7.54 21.50 -15.08
N ARG A 188 -8.48 21.12 -14.21
CA ARG A 188 -8.27 20.16 -13.13
C ARG A 188 -7.89 18.80 -13.68
N LEU A 189 -6.82 18.22 -13.14
CA LEU A 189 -6.40 16.86 -13.42
C LEU A 189 -7.44 15.85 -12.91
N ILE A 190 -7.44 14.65 -13.47
CA ILE A 190 -8.29 13.56 -12.96
C ILE A 190 -7.91 13.19 -11.52
N PRO A 191 -8.88 12.74 -10.71
CA PRO A 191 -8.65 12.41 -9.30
C PRO A 191 -7.51 11.43 -9.07
N GLN A 192 -7.36 10.40 -9.90
CA GLN A 192 -6.24 9.45 -9.82
C GLN A 192 -4.89 10.15 -9.84
N GLN A 193 -4.70 11.11 -10.74
CA GLN A 193 -3.42 11.81 -10.87
C GLN A 193 -3.14 12.69 -9.66
N LEU A 194 -4.16 13.38 -9.15
CA LEU A 194 -4.04 14.22 -7.95
C LEU A 194 -3.67 13.38 -6.73
N LEU A 195 -4.38 12.28 -6.53
CA LEU A 195 -4.14 11.39 -5.41
C LEU A 195 -2.74 10.73 -5.46
N THR A 196 -2.31 10.36 -6.66
CA THR A 196 -0.98 9.80 -6.92
C THR A 196 0.14 10.78 -6.52
N LEU A 197 -0.01 12.07 -6.85
CA LEU A 197 0.96 13.10 -6.47
C LEU A 197 1.01 13.28 -4.94
N GLU A 198 -0.15 13.37 -4.29
CA GLU A 198 -0.25 13.60 -2.84
C GLU A 198 0.36 12.44 -2.04
N VAL A 199 -0.03 11.19 -2.34
CA VAL A 199 0.47 10.03 -1.61
C VAL A 199 1.98 9.82 -1.83
N THR A 200 2.48 10.17 -3.02
CA THR A 200 3.91 10.07 -3.32
C THR A 200 4.71 11.13 -2.57
N ASP A 201 4.24 12.39 -2.55
CA ASP A 201 4.91 13.48 -1.81
C ASP A 201 5.03 13.16 -0.33
N ARG A 202 3.96 12.66 0.28
CA ARG A 202 3.95 12.27 1.69
C ARG A 202 4.93 11.12 1.97
N ALA A 203 5.02 10.12 1.09
CA ALA A 203 5.96 9.03 1.23
C ALA A 203 7.42 9.50 1.10
N LEU A 204 7.71 10.36 0.13
CA LEU A 204 9.05 10.88 -0.12
C LEU A 204 9.56 11.77 1.02
N LYS A 205 8.68 12.55 1.67
CA LYS A 205 9.02 13.35 2.86
C LYS A 205 9.53 12.53 4.04
N LYS A 206 9.26 11.21 4.06
CA LYS A 206 9.74 10.29 5.09
C LYS A 206 11.11 9.69 4.75
N THR A 207 11.70 10.04 3.61
CA THR A 207 12.98 9.51 3.12
C THR A 207 14.02 10.61 2.98
N ASN A 208 15.29 10.20 2.86
CA ASN A 208 16.40 11.11 2.61
C ASN A 208 16.70 11.31 1.10
N LEU A 209 15.71 11.01 0.22
CA LEU A 209 15.85 11.24 -1.22
C LEU A 209 15.89 12.73 -1.54
N ARG A 210 16.70 13.10 -2.54
CA ARG A 210 16.94 14.49 -2.95
C ARG A 210 16.63 14.67 -4.44
N GLU A 211 16.31 15.89 -4.82
CA GLU A 211 16.20 16.29 -6.22
C GLU A 211 17.46 15.94 -7.01
N GLY A 212 17.32 15.57 -8.27
CA GLY A 212 18.43 15.22 -9.17
C GLY A 212 18.95 13.79 -9.03
N GLN A 213 18.51 13.02 -8.03
CA GLN A 213 18.96 11.63 -7.85
C GLN A 213 18.44 10.69 -8.94
N ASN A 214 19.17 9.61 -9.18
CA ASN A 214 18.79 8.57 -10.13
C ASN A 214 17.74 7.62 -9.51
N VAL A 215 16.50 8.10 -9.44
CA VAL A 215 15.36 7.39 -8.85
C VAL A 215 14.39 6.99 -9.94
N ALA A 216 14.05 5.71 -10.02
CA ALA A 216 12.98 5.24 -10.90
C ALA A 216 11.60 5.51 -10.29
N VAL A 217 10.62 5.84 -11.14
CA VAL A 217 9.23 6.05 -10.74
C VAL A 217 8.34 5.07 -11.49
N LEU A 218 7.71 4.15 -10.78
CA LEU A 218 6.79 3.15 -11.31
C LEU A 218 5.38 3.43 -10.78
N VAL A 219 4.41 3.64 -11.67
CA VAL A 219 3.01 3.84 -11.29
C VAL A 219 2.20 2.62 -11.71
N ALA A 220 1.67 1.90 -10.74
CA ALA A 220 0.80 0.75 -10.93
C ALA A 220 -0.66 1.23 -11.00
N MET A 221 -1.30 1.07 -12.16
CA MET A 221 -2.67 1.53 -12.37
C MET A 221 -3.30 0.89 -13.62
N GLU A 222 -4.61 0.93 -13.67
CA GLU A 222 -5.38 0.66 -14.88
C GLU A 222 -5.91 1.95 -15.50
N THR A 223 -6.45 1.84 -16.72
CA THR A 223 -7.03 2.98 -17.44
C THR A 223 -8.24 3.53 -16.67
N GLU A 224 -8.25 4.86 -16.45
CA GLU A 224 -9.43 5.54 -15.91
C GLU A 224 -10.59 5.51 -16.90
N LEU A 225 -11.68 4.85 -16.49
CA LEU A 225 -12.82 4.62 -17.38
C LEU A 225 -13.68 5.86 -17.63
N GLU A 226 -13.50 6.94 -16.87
CA GLU A 226 -14.19 8.21 -17.15
C GLU A 226 -13.91 8.72 -18.57
N ILE A 227 -12.80 8.31 -19.20
CA ILE A 227 -12.50 8.63 -20.61
C ILE A 227 -13.61 8.14 -21.57
N HIS A 228 -14.39 7.14 -21.19
CA HIS A 228 -15.54 6.68 -21.98
C HIS A 228 -16.65 7.72 -22.07
N ARG A 229 -16.79 8.60 -21.07
CA ARG A 229 -17.70 9.75 -21.12
C ARG A 229 -17.32 10.71 -22.24
N PHE A 230 -16.00 10.95 -22.41
CA PHE A 230 -15.52 11.75 -23.54
C PHE A 230 -15.94 11.15 -24.89
N ARG A 231 -15.80 9.82 -25.06
CA ARG A 231 -16.26 9.12 -26.25
C ARG A 231 -17.78 9.25 -26.44
N GLY A 232 -18.54 9.12 -25.35
CA GLY A 232 -20.00 9.35 -25.35
C GLY A 232 -20.33 10.75 -25.86
N ARG A 233 -19.67 11.78 -25.35
CA ARG A 233 -19.83 13.17 -25.79
C ARG A 233 -19.60 13.36 -27.31
N VAL A 234 -18.54 12.74 -27.86
CA VAL A 234 -18.19 12.85 -29.31
C VAL A 234 -19.31 12.26 -30.19
N ASN A 235 -19.84 11.10 -29.83
CA ASN A 235 -20.82 10.38 -30.65
C ASN A 235 -22.26 10.87 -30.46
N LEU A 236 -22.53 11.66 -29.41
CA LEU A 236 -23.90 11.99 -28.98
C LEU A 236 -24.67 12.81 -30.02
N ALA A 237 -24.01 13.69 -30.78
CA ALA A 237 -24.68 14.49 -31.81
C ALA A 237 -25.36 13.61 -32.86
N ALA A 238 -24.61 12.66 -33.42
CA ALA A 238 -25.15 11.73 -34.42
C ALA A 238 -26.26 10.83 -33.85
N GLN A 239 -26.14 10.43 -32.58
CA GLN A 239 -27.17 9.62 -31.90
C GLN A 239 -28.46 10.42 -31.67
N ILE A 240 -28.36 11.69 -31.32
CA ILE A 240 -29.53 12.58 -31.16
C ILE A 240 -30.20 12.81 -32.50
N GLU A 241 -29.45 13.11 -33.55
CA GLU A 241 -29.94 13.31 -34.89
C GLU A 241 -30.71 12.07 -35.42
N ASP A 242 -30.13 10.89 -35.29
CA ASP A 242 -30.73 9.61 -35.68
C ASP A 242 -32.02 9.31 -34.83
N SER A 243 -32.02 9.68 -33.54
CA SER A 243 -33.17 9.51 -32.65
C SER A 243 -34.29 10.46 -32.99
N LEU A 244 -34.02 11.72 -33.31
CA LEU A 244 -35.01 12.70 -33.75
C LEU A 244 -35.66 12.27 -35.07
N GLU A 245 -34.82 11.83 -36.05
CA GLU A 245 -35.32 11.31 -37.30
C GLU A 245 -36.24 10.10 -37.12
N LYS A 246 -35.82 9.09 -36.36
CA LYS A 246 -36.60 7.90 -36.06
C LYS A 246 -37.91 8.18 -35.30
N SER A 247 -37.93 9.23 -34.48
CA SER A 247 -39.09 9.65 -33.72
C SER A 247 -40.02 10.59 -34.49
N GLY A 248 -39.66 11.00 -35.70
CA GLY A 248 -40.40 11.95 -36.50
C GLY A 248 -40.45 13.38 -35.92
N ILE A 249 -39.49 13.71 -35.05
CA ILE A 249 -39.38 15.03 -34.39
C ILE A 249 -38.50 15.94 -35.26
N SER A 250 -39.06 17.06 -35.71
CA SER A 250 -38.34 18.09 -36.46
C SER A 250 -38.10 19.30 -35.57
N LEU A 251 -36.85 19.62 -35.30
CA LEU A 251 -36.39 20.84 -34.57
C LEU A 251 -35.76 21.83 -35.55
N GLY A 252 -35.89 23.13 -35.25
CA GLY A 252 -35.12 24.17 -35.92
C GLY A 252 -33.62 23.99 -35.64
N ASP A 253 -32.77 24.55 -36.49
CA ASP A 253 -31.31 24.41 -36.39
C ASP A 253 -30.76 24.93 -35.03
N GLU A 254 -31.28 26.02 -34.52
CA GLU A 254 -30.92 26.60 -33.25
C GLU A 254 -31.34 25.69 -32.07
N GLU A 255 -32.56 25.20 -32.07
CA GLU A 255 -33.08 24.30 -31.05
C GLU A 255 -32.30 22.97 -31.04
N ARG A 256 -32.05 22.40 -32.21
CA ARG A 256 -31.25 21.17 -32.36
C ARG A 256 -29.83 21.34 -31.83
N ASN A 257 -29.13 22.43 -32.23
CA ASN A 257 -27.77 22.68 -31.77
C ASN A 257 -27.71 22.92 -30.25
N ASN A 258 -28.72 23.60 -29.70
CA ASN A 258 -28.83 23.84 -28.27
C ASN A 258 -29.08 22.52 -27.49
N LEU A 259 -29.98 21.67 -27.98
CA LEU A 259 -30.22 20.34 -27.43
C LEU A 259 -28.95 19.48 -27.42
N ILE A 260 -28.22 19.46 -28.54
CA ILE A 260 -26.96 18.71 -28.66
C ILE A 260 -25.91 19.26 -27.70
N ALA A 261 -25.78 20.58 -27.57
CA ALA A 261 -24.82 21.20 -26.66
C ALA A 261 -25.11 20.86 -25.19
N ILE A 262 -26.36 21.05 -24.76
CA ILE A 262 -26.81 20.72 -23.40
C ILE A 262 -26.61 19.23 -23.11
N ALA A 263 -27.00 18.36 -24.02
CA ALA A 263 -26.84 16.92 -23.86
C ALA A 263 -25.36 16.49 -23.78
N LYS A 264 -24.49 17.07 -24.59
CA LYS A 264 -23.04 16.83 -24.52
C LYS A 264 -22.48 17.25 -23.16
N ASP A 265 -22.83 18.42 -22.68
CA ASP A 265 -22.32 18.97 -21.43
C ASP A 265 -22.88 18.25 -20.19
N SER A 266 -24.04 17.59 -20.31
CA SER A 266 -24.60 16.75 -19.26
C SER A 266 -23.80 15.45 -19.06
N ILE A 267 -23.16 14.91 -20.12
CA ILE A 267 -22.32 13.71 -20.02
C ILE A 267 -20.93 14.07 -19.44
N LEU A 268 -20.31 15.07 -20.03
CA LEU A 268 -18.99 15.57 -19.64
C LEU A 268 -18.84 16.98 -20.22
N GLU A 269 -18.45 17.95 -19.41
CA GLU A 269 -18.07 19.28 -19.88
C GLU A 269 -16.97 19.20 -20.93
N GLU A 270 -16.78 20.27 -21.72
CA GLU A 270 -15.69 20.35 -22.68
C GLU A 270 -14.35 20.14 -21.99
N VAL A 271 -13.56 19.18 -22.51
CA VAL A 271 -12.30 18.76 -21.91
C VAL A 271 -11.14 19.55 -22.48
N PRO A 272 -10.51 20.43 -21.71
CA PRO A 272 -9.30 21.13 -22.14
C PRO A 272 -8.12 20.19 -22.28
N ILE A 273 -7.10 20.60 -23.03
CA ILE A 273 -5.94 19.78 -23.38
C ILE A 273 -5.25 19.21 -22.13
N ASN A 274 -5.11 19.98 -21.06
CA ASN A 274 -4.45 19.51 -19.83
C ASN A 274 -5.23 18.39 -19.15
N ARG A 275 -6.57 18.49 -19.09
CA ARG A 275 -7.41 17.42 -18.55
C ARG A 275 -7.37 16.19 -19.44
N PHE A 276 -7.38 16.35 -20.77
CA PHE A 276 -7.24 15.23 -21.70
C PHE A 276 -5.92 14.49 -21.50
N THR A 277 -4.79 15.21 -21.39
CA THR A 277 -3.48 14.57 -21.16
C THR A 277 -3.40 13.87 -19.82
N SER A 278 -4.22 14.23 -18.85
CA SER A 278 -4.25 13.57 -17.54
C SER A 278 -4.77 12.12 -17.59
N PHE A 279 -5.53 11.74 -18.62
CA PHE A 279 -5.94 10.35 -18.87
C PHE A 279 -4.82 9.46 -19.41
N ILE A 280 -3.69 10.03 -19.82
CA ILE A 280 -2.55 9.27 -20.31
C ILE A 280 -1.74 8.76 -19.12
N GLY A 281 -1.85 7.47 -18.81
CA GLY A 281 -1.25 6.88 -17.60
C GLY A 281 0.24 7.18 -17.42
N ASN A 282 1.04 7.11 -18.50
CA ASN A 282 2.49 7.37 -18.40
C ASN A 282 2.83 8.81 -17.95
N ILE A 283 1.95 9.77 -18.17
CA ILE A 283 2.16 11.16 -17.73
C ILE A 283 2.17 11.23 -16.19
N MET A 284 1.47 10.36 -15.50
CA MET A 284 1.49 10.32 -14.02
C MET A 284 2.90 10.03 -13.51
N ALA A 285 3.54 8.98 -14.02
CA ALA A 285 4.90 8.63 -13.63
C ALA A 285 5.91 9.73 -14.00
N ALA A 286 5.80 10.28 -15.21
CA ALA A 286 6.67 11.34 -15.68
C ALA A 286 6.48 12.65 -14.90
N ARG A 287 5.25 12.98 -14.49
CA ARG A 287 4.95 14.17 -13.68
C ARG A 287 5.58 14.07 -12.29
N ILE A 288 5.50 12.91 -11.66
CA ILE A 288 6.19 12.65 -10.38
C ILE A 288 7.70 12.84 -10.60
N SER A 289 8.30 12.17 -11.58
CA SER A 289 9.73 12.28 -11.87
C SER A 289 10.16 13.74 -12.11
N SER A 290 9.38 14.49 -12.90
CA SER A 290 9.67 15.89 -13.19
C SER A 290 9.52 16.83 -11.97
N LEU A 291 8.58 16.53 -11.07
CA LEU A 291 8.32 17.36 -9.89
C LEU A 291 9.47 17.34 -8.89
N TRP A 292 10.12 16.18 -8.75
CA TRP A 292 11.29 15.97 -7.86
C TRP A 292 12.62 15.91 -8.63
N ASP A 293 12.62 16.26 -9.93
CA ASP A 293 13.81 16.23 -10.80
C ASP A 293 14.55 14.88 -10.76
N PHE A 294 13.82 13.78 -10.68
CA PHE A 294 14.43 12.44 -10.72
C PHE A 294 14.91 12.10 -12.12
N SER A 295 16.13 11.57 -12.22
CA SER A 295 16.77 11.25 -13.50
C SER A 295 16.61 9.79 -13.96
N GLY A 296 16.02 8.94 -13.12
CA GLY A 296 15.76 7.54 -13.42
C GLY A 296 14.56 7.32 -14.34
N PRO A 297 14.32 6.06 -14.78
CA PRO A 297 13.17 5.72 -15.61
C PRO A 297 11.84 6.02 -14.92
N ALA A 298 10.86 6.55 -15.68
CA ALA A 298 9.51 6.79 -15.21
C ALA A 298 8.50 6.10 -16.15
N MET A 299 7.70 5.17 -15.63
CA MET A 299 6.76 4.40 -16.42
C MET A 299 5.54 3.93 -15.64
N THR A 300 4.46 3.65 -16.36
CA THR A 300 3.26 3.03 -15.82
C THR A 300 3.29 1.53 -16.06
N ILE A 301 2.85 0.77 -15.07
CA ILE A 301 2.72 -0.70 -15.10
C ILE A 301 1.25 -1.04 -14.96
N SER A 302 0.70 -1.72 -15.98
CA SER A 302 -0.66 -2.24 -15.99
C SER A 302 -0.62 -3.76 -16.15
N ALA A 303 -1.05 -4.46 -15.13
CA ALA A 303 -1.19 -5.93 -15.06
C ALA A 303 -2.32 -6.31 -14.11
N GLU A 304 -3.42 -5.58 -14.20
CA GLU A 304 -4.60 -5.72 -13.35
C GLU A 304 -4.21 -5.73 -11.85
N GLU A 305 -4.68 -6.67 -11.06
CA GLU A 305 -4.36 -6.80 -9.63
C GLU A 305 -2.88 -7.09 -9.35
N ASN A 306 -2.16 -7.61 -10.35
CA ASN A 306 -0.72 -7.90 -10.25
C ASN A 306 0.18 -6.68 -10.56
N SER A 307 -0.39 -5.51 -10.87
CA SER A 307 0.37 -4.32 -11.29
C SER A 307 1.47 -3.94 -10.30
N VAL A 308 1.17 -3.96 -8.99
CA VAL A 308 2.16 -3.66 -7.94
C VAL A 308 3.24 -4.72 -7.85
N PHE A 309 2.88 -5.99 -7.94
CA PHE A 309 3.86 -7.09 -7.84
C PHE A 309 4.80 -7.13 -9.04
N ARG A 310 4.31 -6.78 -10.23
CA ARG A 310 5.15 -6.58 -11.41
C ARG A 310 6.10 -5.37 -11.24
N ALA A 311 5.61 -4.28 -10.65
CA ALA A 311 6.47 -3.15 -10.32
C ALA A 311 7.56 -3.52 -9.30
N LEU A 312 7.24 -4.35 -8.29
CA LEU A 312 8.23 -4.87 -7.33
C LEU A 312 9.30 -5.74 -8.00
N GLU A 313 8.92 -6.63 -8.94
CA GLU A 313 9.87 -7.44 -9.70
C GLU A 313 10.84 -6.55 -10.50
N ILE A 314 10.31 -5.55 -11.20
CA ILE A 314 11.11 -4.57 -11.98
C ILE A 314 12.04 -3.79 -11.03
N ALA A 315 11.54 -3.34 -9.89
CA ALA A 315 12.33 -2.62 -8.89
C ALA A 315 13.48 -3.47 -8.34
N GLN A 316 13.24 -4.75 -8.02
CA GLN A 316 14.30 -5.67 -7.59
C GLN A 316 15.39 -5.81 -8.68
N MET A 317 15.01 -5.93 -9.94
CA MET A 317 15.96 -6.01 -11.06
C MET A 317 16.80 -4.73 -11.18
N MET A 318 16.15 -3.55 -11.17
CA MET A 318 16.83 -2.26 -11.28
C MET A 318 17.83 -2.01 -10.15
N LEU A 319 17.43 -2.34 -8.91
CA LEU A 319 18.27 -2.17 -7.73
C LEU A 319 19.42 -3.20 -7.69
N ALA A 320 19.17 -4.45 -8.10
CA ALA A 320 20.19 -5.49 -8.15
C ALA A 320 21.29 -5.16 -9.20
N ASP A 321 20.90 -4.64 -10.34
CA ASP A 321 21.80 -4.21 -11.43
C ASP A 321 22.44 -2.84 -11.15
N LYS A 322 22.05 -2.18 -10.05
CA LYS A 322 22.50 -0.83 -9.66
C LYS A 322 22.29 0.22 -10.76
N THR A 323 21.24 0.05 -11.53
CA THR A 323 20.86 1.00 -12.57
C THR A 323 20.21 2.26 -12.00
N VAL A 324 19.68 2.17 -10.78
CA VAL A 324 19.08 3.27 -10.04
C VAL A 324 19.48 3.22 -8.56
N ASP A 325 19.39 4.37 -7.86
CA ASP A 325 19.70 4.50 -6.43
C ASP A 325 18.52 4.08 -5.55
N ALA A 326 17.30 4.36 -6.04
CA ALA A 326 16.05 4.02 -5.39
C ALA A 326 14.93 3.83 -6.42
N VAL A 327 13.83 3.23 -6.00
CA VAL A 327 12.62 3.08 -6.81
C VAL A 327 11.41 3.53 -5.99
N VAL A 328 10.62 4.42 -6.56
CA VAL A 328 9.32 4.81 -6.02
C VAL A 328 8.25 4.01 -6.77
N ILE A 329 7.44 3.26 -6.04
CA ILE A 329 6.28 2.56 -6.59
C ILE A 329 5.04 3.20 -5.99
N THR A 330 4.18 3.75 -6.84
CA THR A 330 2.88 4.28 -6.43
C THR A 330 1.78 3.49 -7.14
N ALA A 331 0.71 3.18 -6.43
CA ALA A 331 -0.45 2.51 -7.02
C ALA A 331 -1.71 3.30 -6.72
N VAL A 332 -2.65 3.31 -7.68
CA VAL A 332 -3.94 3.99 -7.55
C VAL A 332 -5.04 3.23 -8.26
N ASP A 333 -6.20 3.14 -7.62
CA ASP A 333 -7.45 2.68 -8.25
C ASP A 333 -8.65 3.34 -7.56
N LEU A 334 -9.56 3.87 -8.37
CA LEU A 334 -10.82 4.45 -7.93
C LEU A 334 -11.98 3.56 -8.42
N ALA A 335 -12.06 2.36 -7.87
CA ALA A 335 -12.99 1.29 -8.26
C ALA A 335 -14.48 1.66 -8.11
N GLY A 336 -14.78 2.74 -7.42
CA GLY A 336 -16.14 3.18 -7.09
C GLY A 336 -16.80 4.06 -8.15
N SER A 337 -16.21 4.27 -9.33
CA SER A 337 -16.91 4.95 -10.42
C SER A 337 -18.02 4.05 -11.00
N PRO A 338 -19.16 4.60 -11.48
CA PRO A 338 -20.23 3.80 -12.06
C PRO A 338 -19.75 2.89 -13.20
N GLU A 339 -18.86 3.40 -14.04
CA GLU A 339 -18.26 2.66 -15.15
C GLU A 339 -17.48 1.45 -14.68
N GLN A 340 -16.65 1.62 -13.65
CA GLN A 340 -15.84 0.55 -13.05
C GLN A 340 -16.74 -0.51 -12.42
N VAL A 341 -17.73 -0.10 -11.63
CA VAL A 341 -18.65 -1.02 -10.96
C VAL A 341 -19.45 -1.84 -11.97
N LEU A 342 -20.00 -1.20 -13.03
CA LEU A 342 -20.78 -1.89 -14.05
C LEU A 342 -19.96 -2.91 -14.84
N LEU A 343 -18.72 -2.60 -15.17
CA LEU A 343 -17.85 -3.52 -15.91
C LEU A 343 -17.39 -4.70 -15.03
N ARG A 344 -16.94 -4.42 -13.82
CA ARG A 344 -16.42 -5.45 -12.91
C ARG A 344 -17.49 -6.38 -12.39
N LYS A 345 -18.71 -5.85 -12.12
CA LYS A 345 -19.89 -6.65 -11.73
C LYS A 345 -20.26 -7.73 -12.75
N ARG A 346 -19.98 -7.54 -14.03
CA ARG A 346 -20.23 -8.55 -15.06
C ARG A 346 -19.40 -9.80 -14.88
N LYS A 347 -18.22 -9.67 -14.29
CA LYS A 347 -17.28 -10.79 -14.05
C LYS A 347 -17.36 -11.31 -12.62
N PHE A 348 -17.55 -10.41 -11.66
CA PHE A 348 -17.56 -10.73 -10.23
C PHE A 348 -18.83 -10.16 -9.58
N PRO A 349 -19.63 -10.95 -8.83
CA PRO A 349 -20.77 -10.43 -8.13
C PRO A 349 -20.35 -9.42 -7.04
N LEU A 350 -21.14 -8.37 -6.86
CA LEU A 350 -20.98 -7.48 -5.70
C LEU A 350 -21.45 -8.22 -4.45
N ASN A 351 -20.75 -8.01 -3.33
CA ASN A 351 -21.12 -8.58 -2.06
C ASN A 351 -22.42 -7.94 -1.55
N SER A 352 -23.42 -8.78 -1.31
CA SER A 352 -24.68 -8.43 -0.66
C SER A 352 -24.81 -9.09 0.72
N GLY A 353 -23.81 -9.86 1.11
CA GLY A 353 -23.71 -10.52 2.40
C GLY A 353 -22.92 -9.69 3.41
N LYS A 354 -22.26 -10.37 4.32
CA LYS A 354 -21.47 -9.78 5.37
C LYS A 354 -20.20 -9.12 4.80
N ALA A 355 -19.84 -7.96 5.31
CA ALA A 355 -18.60 -7.30 4.93
C ALA A 355 -17.44 -7.84 5.79
N THR A 356 -16.72 -8.82 5.30
CA THR A 356 -15.53 -9.40 5.95
C THR A 356 -14.64 -10.08 4.91
N LEU A 357 -13.68 -10.91 5.35
CA LEU A 357 -12.84 -11.69 4.45
C LEU A 357 -13.70 -12.65 3.61
N SER A 358 -13.43 -12.71 2.30
CA SER A 358 -14.26 -13.44 1.34
C SER A 358 -14.41 -14.95 1.62
N PHE A 359 -13.54 -15.50 2.46
CA PHE A 359 -13.60 -16.90 2.89
C PHE A 359 -14.65 -17.16 3.99
N ASP A 360 -15.26 -16.11 4.57
CA ASP A 360 -16.37 -16.26 5.52
C ASP A 360 -17.62 -16.77 4.82
N GLN A 361 -18.35 -17.66 5.50
CA GLN A 361 -19.55 -18.31 4.99
C GLN A 361 -20.62 -17.33 4.50
N ASP A 362 -20.68 -16.13 5.08
CA ASP A 362 -21.72 -15.13 4.80
C ASP A 362 -21.29 -14.11 3.72
N VAL A 363 -20.14 -14.31 3.08
CA VAL A 363 -19.64 -13.46 1.98
C VAL A 363 -19.95 -14.09 0.63
N ASN A 364 -20.50 -13.31 -0.29
CA ASN A 364 -20.95 -13.80 -1.60
C ASN A 364 -20.47 -12.96 -2.80
N GLY A 365 -19.50 -12.07 -2.59
CA GLY A 365 -19.00 -11.21 -3.67
C GLY A 365 -17.88 -10.27 -3.20
N TRP A 366 -17.46 -9.38 -4.10
CA TRP A 366 -16.45 -8.38 -3.80
C TRP A 366 -17.09 -7.08 -3.26
N MET A 367 -16.32 -6.36 -2.46
CA MET A 367 -16.71 -5.07 -1.88
C MET A 367 -15.93 -3.95 -2.56
N ILE A 368 -16.59 -2.82 -2.84
CA ILE A 368 -15.98 -1.66 -3.47
C ILE A 368 -14.97 -1.02 -2.49
N GLY A 369 -13.76 -0.76 -3.00
CA GLY A 369 -12.72 0.00 -2.30
C GLY A 369 -12.04 0.98 -3.24
N GLU A 370 -11.55 2.10 -2.69
CA GLU A 370 -10.84 3.14 -3.44
C GLU A 370 -9.59 3.55 -2.70
N GLY A 371 -8.54 3.91 -3.43
CA GLY A 371 -7.36 4.46 -2.79
C GLY A 371 -6.10 4.47 -3.62
N ALA A 372 -5.07 4.99 -2.98
CA ALA A 372 -3.70 4.99 -3.48
C ALA A 372 -2.70 4.74 -2.35
N GLY A 373 -1.58 4.17 -2.69
CA GLY A 373 -0.45 3.98 -1.78
C GLY A 373 0.87 4.12 -2.50
N THR A 374 1.91 4.42 -1.74
CA THR A 374 3.27 4.55 -2.25
C THR A 374 4.25 3.83 -1.34
N VAL A 375 5.21 3.13 -1.92
CA VAL A 375 6.40 2.61 -1.23
C VAL A 375 7.67 3.10 -1.91
N VAL A 376 8.69 3.35 -1.12
CA VAL A 376 10.04 3.73 -1.58
C VAL A 376 11.01 2.61 -1.25
N LEU A 377 11.71 2.12 -2.27
CA LEU A 377 12.61 0.98 -2.19
C LEU A 377 14.07 1.40 -2.40
N LYS A 378 14.96 0.88 -1.58
CA LYS A 378 16.43 1.01 -1.72
C LYS A 378 17.12 -0.33 -1.49
N CYS A 379 18.35 -0.48 -2.01
CA CYS A 379 19.21 -1.55 -1.52
C CYS A 379 19.45 -1.36 -0.02
N ILE A 380 19.46 -2.45 0.76
CA ILE A 380 19.61 -2.39 2.22
C ILE A 380 20.91 -1.72 2.66
N GLU A 381 22.00 -1.90 1.89
CA GLU A 381 23.29 -1.25 2.14
C GLU A 381 23.20 0.28 2.01
N ASN A 382 22.48 0.76 1.00
CA ASN A 382 22.25 2.19 0.80
C ASN A 382 21.32 2.75 1.88
N ALA A 383 20.22 2.06 2.20
CA ALA A 383 19.32 2.45 3.28
C ALA A 383 20.05 2.58 4.62
N LYS A 384 20.96 1.64 4.94
CA LYS A 384 21.81 1.68 6.13
C LYS A 384 22.79 2.87 6.11
N LYS A 385 23.44 3.09 4.98
CA LYS A 385 24.39 4.21 4.82
C LYS A 385 23.69 5.56 5.00
N ASP A 386 22.48 5.69 4.47
CA ASP A 386 21.67 6.90 4.52
C ASP A 386 20.91 7.03 5.85
N GLN A 387 21.07 6.08 6.78
CA GLN A 387 20.35 6.02 8.07
C GLN A 387 18.82 6.10 7.91
N GLU A 388 18.29 5.48 6.86
CA GLU A 388 16.84 5.43 6.60
C GLU A 388 16.14 4.52 7.61
N GLN A 389 14.90 4.86 7.92
CA GLN A 389 13.99 3.93 8.57
C GLN A 389 13.70 2.76 7.62
N ILE A 390 13.77 1.54 8.12
CA ILE A 390 13.42 0.33 7.35
C ILE A 390 12.15 -0.26 7.95
N TYR A 391 11.07 -0.25 7.18
CA TYR A 391 9.80 -0.84 7.58
C TYR A 391 9.79 -2.37 7.44
N ALA A 392 10.27 -2.86 6.32
CA ALA A 392 10.39 -4.28 6.01
C ALA A 392 11.43 -4.51 4.92
N THR A 393 11.82 -5.77 4.68
CA THR A 393 12.64 -6.19 3.56
C THR A 393 11.83 -6.99 2.56
N LEU A 394 12.03 -6.76 1.25
CA LEU A 394 11.46 -7.54 0.18
C LEU A 394 12.38 -8.73 -0.11
N GLU A 395 11.95 -9.92 0.32
CA GLU A 395 12.73 -11.14 0.18
C GLU A 395 12.59 -11.77 -1.21
N SER A 396 11.35 -11.87 -1.71
CA SER A 396 11.10 -12.44 -3.03
C SER A 396 9.78 -12.01 -3.65
N VAL A 397 9.74 -12.05 -4.99
CA VAL A 397 8.53 -11.98 -5.81
C VAL A 397 8.55 -13.16 -6.78
N ALA A 398 7.43 -13.86 -6.91
CA ALA A 398 7.28 -14.99 -7.83
C ALA A 398 5.93 -14.94 -8.54
N PHE A 399 5.89 -15.54 -9.72
CA PHE A 399 4.71 -15.59 -10.57
C PHE A 399 4.55 -16.96 -11.18
N SER A 400 3.29 -17.38 -11.39
CA SER A 400 2.93 -18.58 -12.14
C SER A 400 1.74 -18.29 -13.06
N ASN A 401 1.78 -18.77 -14.30
CA ASN A 401 0.72 -18.56 -15.27
C ASN A 401 -0.48 -19.48 -15.00
N GLY A 402 -1.68 -18.97 -15.27
CA GLY A 402 -2.95 -19.65 -15.05
C GLY A 402 -3.55 -19.38 -13.67
N ILE A 403 -4.88 -19.49 -13.57
CA ILE A 403 -5.62 -19.41 -12.29
C ILE A 403 -6.04 -20.83 -11.92
N SER A 404 -5.21 -21.51 -11.15
CA SER A 404 -5.45 -22.87 -10.66
C SER A 404 -4.75 -23.09 -9.31
N ALA A 405 -5.22 -24.03 -8.50
CA ALA A 405 -4.55 -24.39 -7.24
C ALA A 405 -3.06 -24.72 -7.45
N LYS A 406 -2.73 -25.37 -8.58
CA LYS A 406 -1.34 -25.67 -8.94
C LYS A 406 -0.52 -24.41 -9.22
N SER A 407 -1.10 -23.40 -9.90
CA SER A 407 -0.42 -22.13 -10.19
C SER A 407 -0.16 -21.34 -8.92
N VAL A 408 -1.10 -21.32 -7.98
CA VAL A 408 -0.93 -20.70 -6.65
C VAL A 408 0.19 -21.42 -5.88
N GLU A 409 0.14 -22.75 -5.83
CA GLU A 409 1.17 -23.59 -5.22
C GLU A 409 2.57 -23.31 -5.80
N ASP A 410 2.68 -23.27 -7.14
CA ASP A 410 3.95 -23.08 -7.84
C ASP A 410 4.52 -21.66 -7.57
N ALA A 411 3.69 -20.61 -7.57
CA ALA A 411 4.10 -19.25 -7.22
C ALA A 411 4.60 -19.18 -5.78
N ALA A 412 3.89 -19.79 -4.82
CA ALA A 412 4.27 -19.79 -3.42
C ALA A 412 5.58 -20.57 -3.19
N LYS A 413 5.74 -21.76 -3.78
CA LYS A 413 6.96 -22.55 -3.69
C LYS A 413 8.17 -21.85 -4.32
N ASP A 414 7.99 -21.19 -5.46
CA ASP A 414 9.08 -20.43 -6.09
C ASP A 414 9.48 -19.22 -5.24
N ALA A 415 8.52 -18.52 -4.64
CA ALA A 415 8.80 -17.41 -3.73
C ALA A 415 9.59 -17.88 -2.50
N LEU A 416 9.17 -18.96 -1.82
CA LEU A 416 9.89 -19.54 -0.68
C LEU A 416 11.31 -19.98 -1.07
N LYS A 417 11.46 -20.63 -2.22
CA LYS A 417 12.76 -21.04 -2.75
C LYS A 417 13.68 -19.85 -3.03
N LYS A 418 13.18 -18.77 -3.64
CA LYS A 418 13.93 -17.53 -3.89
C LYS A 418 14.37 -16.86 -2.59
N ALA A 419 13.46 -16.80 -1.61
CA ALA A 419 13.72 -16.26 -0.27
C ALA A 419 14.61 -17.20 0.59
N LYS A 420 14.77 -18.47 0.21
CA LYS A 420 15.46 -19.51 0.98
C LYS A 420 14.81 -19.77 2.35
N LEU A 421 13.50 -19.70 2.39
CA LEU A 421 12.68 -19.90 3.57
C LEU A 421 11.87 -21.19 3.45
N LYS A 422 11.51 -21.74 4.61
CA LYS A 422 10.52 -22.81 4.72
C LYS A 422 9.14 -22.23 4.98
N SER A 423 8.09 -22.98 4.67
CA SER A 423 6.71 -22.54 4.93
C SER A 423 6.42 -22.25 6.41
N GLU A 424 7.06 -22.98 7.32
CA GLU A 424 6.93 -22.82 8.78
C GLU A 424 7.46 -21.47 9.29
N GLU A 425 8.29 -20.78 8.50
CA GLU A 425 8.85 -19.46 8.86
C GLU A 425 7.91 -18.30 8.50
N ILE A 426 6.78 -18.59 7.84
CA ILE A 426 5.77 -17.60 7.48
C ILE A 426 4.69 -17.58 8.57
N GLY A 427 4.58 -16.48 9.29
CA GLY A 427 3.62 -16.33 10.38
C GLY A 427 2.30 -15.70 9.98
N ILE A 428 2.28 -14.89 8.92
CA ILE A 428 1.08 -14.24 8.37
C ILE A 428 1.00 -14.47 6.87
N LEU A 429 -0.16 -14.85 6.40
CA LEU A 429 -0.51 -14.96 5.00
C LEU A 429 -1.61 -13.95 4.67
N GLU A 430 -1.24 -12.90 3.98
CA GLU A 430 -2.16 -11.92 3.41
C GLU A 430 -2.73 -12.50 2.12
N VAL A 431 -3.98 -13.00 2.18
CA VAL A 431 -4.63 -13.67 1.06
C VAL A 431 -5.24 -12.67 0.09
N PHE A 432 -5.39 -13.09 -1.15
CA PHE A 432 -6.05 -12.28 -2.16
C PHE A 432 -7.55 -12.12 -1.85
N GLY A 433 -8.27 -13.24 -1.64
CA GLY A 433 -9.67 -13.20 -1.25
C GLY A 433 -10.51 -12.37 -2.21
N SER A 434 -10.76 -12.89 -3.41
CA SER A 434 -11.40 -12.12 -4.50
C SER A 434 -12.88 -11.84 -4.28
N GLY A 435 -13.55 -12.65 -3.47
CA GLY A 435 -15.01 -12.68 -3.35
C GLY A 435 -15.68 -13.53 -4.44
N ASN A 436 -14.90 -14.14 -5.33
CA ASN A 436 -15.38 -15.13 -6.28
C ASN A 436 -15.13 -16.54 -5.71
N GLU A 437 -16.19 -17.32 -5.57
CA GLU A 437 -16.14 -18.64 -4.93
C GLU A 437 -15.16 -19.60 -5.59
N VAL A 438 -15.05 -19.56 -6.92
CA VAL A 438 -14.11 -20.43 -7.66
C VAL A 438 -12.66 -20.02 -7.42
N GLU A 439 -12.38 -18.72 -7.46
CA GLU A 439 -11.04 -18.19 -7.23
C GLU A 439 -10.63 -18.38 -5.77
N ASP A 440 -11.52 -18.14 -4.82
CA ASP A 440 -11.30 -18.33 -3.38
C ASP A 440 -10.95 -19.79 -3.06
N LYS A 441 -11.65 -20.78 -3.69
CA LYS A 441 -11.33 -22.19 -3.58
C LYS A 441 -9.96 -22.55 -4.17
N VAL A 442 -9.65 -22.02 -5.34
CA VAL A 442 -8.37 -22.21 -6.01
C VAL A 442 -7.23 -21.67 -5.16
N GLU A 443 -7.39 -20.47 -4.62
CA GLU A 443 -6.40 -19.84 -3.75
C GLU A 443 -6.15 -20.66 -2.49
N MET A 444 -7.20 -20.98 -1.74
CA MET A 444 -7.08 -21.72 -0.49
C MET A 444 -6.49 -23.12 -0.71
N SER A 445 -6.91 -23.83 -1.74
CA SER A 445 -6.37 -25.15 -2.07
C SER A 445 -4.87 -25.10 -2.39
N GLY A 446 -4.44 -24.11 -3.19
CA GLY A 446 -3.04 -23.94 -3.53
C GLY A 446 -2.18 -23.56 -2.32
N LEU A 447 -2.66 -22.63 -1.49
CA LEU A 447 -1.95 -22.19 -0.29
C LEU A 447 -1.86 -23.28 0.76
N SER A 448 -2.95 -24.05 0.97
CA SER A 448 -2.97 -25.18 1.90
C SER A 448 -1.93 -26.24 1.55
N SER A 449 -1.71 -26.52 0.25
CA SER A 449 -0.69 -27.48 -0.19
C SER A 449 0.75 -27.08 0.14
N VAL A 450 0.98 -25.80 0.44
CA VAL A 450 2.32 -25.26 0.74
C VAL A 450 2.50 -24.97 2.22
N TYR A 451 1.47 -24.39 2.86
CA TYR A 451 1.58 -23.84 4.20
C TYR A 451 0.94 -24.69 5.30
N CYS A 452 0.18 -25.74 4.95
CA CYS A 452 -0.33 -26.70 5.93
C CYS A 452 0.62 -27.87 6.10
N GLY A 453 1.15 -28.08 7.31
CA GLY A 453 2.07 -29.17 7.67
C GLY A 453 2.17 -29.32 9.19
N GLN A 454 2.74 -30.41 9.69
CA GLN A 454 2.71 -30.83 11.11
C GLN A 454 3.20 -29.78 12.14
N ASN A 455 3.85 -28.69 11.69
CA ASN A 455 4.36 -27.63 12.58
C ASN A 455 4.04 -26.21 12.07
N SER A 456 3.21 -26.06 11.05
CA SER A 456 2.86 -24.75 10.53
C SER A 456 1.59 -24.24 11.18
N SER A 457 1.63 -23.02 11.70
CA SER A 457 0.47 -22.32 12.23
C SER A 457 0.53 -20.89 11.71
N CYS A 458 -0.07 -20.66 10.55
CA CYS A 458 -0.05 -19.40 9.86
C CYS A 458 -1.39 -18.66 10.04
N ALA A 459 -1.32 -17.39 10.44
CA ALA A 459 -2.49 -16.53 10.46
C ALA A 459 -2.89 -16.16 9.04
N ILE A 460 -4.16 -16.25 8.69
CA ILE A 460 -4.69 -15.73 7.44
C ILE A 460 -5.53 -14.49 7.66
N GLY A 461 -5.41 -13.52 6.75
CA GLY A 461 -6.18 -12.30 6.74
C GLY A 461 -6.10 -11.61 5.38
N GLY A 462 -6.92 -10.59 5.16
CA GLY A 462 -6.95 -9.82 3.93
C GLY A 462 -7.39 -8.40 4.19
N ILE A 463 -6.65 -7.41 3.69
CA ILE A 463 -6.96 -5.98 3.86
C ILE A 463 -8.30 -5.61 3.23
N LYS A 464 -8.78 -6.40 2.27
CA LYS A 464 -10.09 -6.19 1.64
C LYS A 464 -11.25 -6.28 2.62
N ALA A 465 -11.08 -7.00 3.74
CA ALA A 465 -12.06 -7.04 4.83
C ALA A 465 -12.23 -5.67 5.53
N ASN A 466 -11.23 -4.81 5.48
CA ASN A 466 -11.25 -3.46 6.07
C ASN A 466 -11.65 -2.37 5.06
N LEU A 467 -11.15 -2.47 3.82
CA LEU A 467 -11.10 -1.37 2.86
C LEU A 467 -11.70 -1.71 1.49
N GLY A 468 -12.24 -2.92 1.30
CA GLY A 468 -12.74 -3.37 0.00
C GLY A 468 -11.63 -3.69 -1.01
N HIS A 469 -12.05 -4.02 -2.22
CA HIS A 469 -11.14 -4.39 -3.31
C HIS A 469 -10.78 -3.17 -4.15
N THR A 470 -9.52 -2.80 -4.14
CA THR A 470 -8.96 -1.66 -4.86
C THR A 470 -8.18 -2.09 -6.12
N PHE A 471 -8.50 -3.23 -6.70
CA PHE A 471 -7.96 -3.81 -7.95
C PHE A 471 -6.48 -3.53 -8.17
N ALA A 472 -6.10 -2.64 -9.11
CA ALA A 472 -4.69 -2.34 -9.41
C ALA A 472 -3.89 -1.85 -8.18
N ALA A 473 -4.56 -1.21 -7.22
CA ALA A 473 -3.94 -0.75 -5.98
C ALA A 473 -4.03 -1.78 -4.83
N SER A 474 -4.74 -2.91 -5.01
CA SER A 474 -4.95 -3.89 -3.93
C SER A 474 -3.63 -4.49 -3.42
N GLY A 475 -2.70 -4.79 -4.34
CA GLY A 475 -1.37 -5.26 -3.98
C GLY A 475 -0.57 -4.26 -3.14
N MET A 476 -0.80 -2.95 -3.33
CA MET A 476 -0.15 -1.91 -2.52
C MET A 476 -0.73 -1.86 -1.10
N ALA A 477 -2.05 -1.94 -0.96
CA ALA A 477 -2.68 -2.00 0.36
C ALA A 477 -2.21 -3.22 1.16
N SER A 478 -2.17 -4.41 0.53
CA SER A 478 -1.64 -5.64 1.14
C SER A 478 -0.15 -5.53 1.49
N LEU A 479 0.66 -4.92 0.61
CA LEU A 479 2.10 -4.70 0.85
C LEU A 479 2.35 -3.79 2.06
N ILE A 480 1.64 -2.66 2.14
CA ILE A 480 1.76 -1.71 3.25
C ILE A 480 1.28 -2.35 4.56
N LYS A 481 0.14 -3.08 4.54
CA LYS A 481 -0.34 -3.84 5.71
C LYS A 481 0.71 -4.83 6.19
N ALA A 482 1.25 -5.66 5.31
CA ALA A 482 2.27 -6.66 5.65
C ALA A 482 3.54 -6.00 6.23
N ALA A 483 3.99 -4.89 5.64
CA ALA A 483 5.14 -4.14 6.14
C ALA A 483 4.89 -3.53 7.53
N LEU A 484 3.69 -2.99 7.79
CA LEU A 484 3.30 -2.47 9.11
C LEU A 484 3.20 -3.58 10.16
N CYS A 485 2.66 -4.75 9.81
CA CYS A 485 2.61 -5.90 10.71
C CYS A 485 4.02 -6.35 11.13
N LEU A 486 4.98 -6.35 10.20
CA LEU A 486 6.38 -6.66 10.49
C LEU A 486 7.05 -5.55 11.33
N HIS A 487 6.80 -4.30 10.97
CA HIS A 487 7.39 -3.14 11.66
C HIS A 487 6.94 -3.03 13.12
N HIS A 488 5.62 -3.15 13.35
CA HIS A 488 5.02 -3.06 14.67
C HIS A 488 4.89 -4.41 15.39
N ARG A 489 5.27 -5.51 14.74
CA ARG A 489 5.32 -6.88 15.31
C ARG A 489 3.99 -7.37 15.86
N PHE A 490 2.93 -7.23 15.07
CA PHE A 490 1.61 -7.72 15.44
C PHE A 490 0.97 -8.56 14.33
N ILE A 491 0.07 -9.45 14.73
CA ILE A 491 -0.78 -10.22 13.83
C ILE A 491 -2.14 -9.54 13.80
N PRO A 492 -2.61 -9.05 12.65
CA PRO A 492 -3.85 -8.30 12.56
C PRO A 492 -5.07 -9.20 12.68
N GLY A 493 -6.13 -8.67 13.30
CA GLY A 493 -7.45 -9.29 13.27
C GLY A 493 -8.11 -9.21 11.90
N VAL A 494 -9.16 -10.01 11.70
CA VAL A 494 -10.07 -9.94 10.57
C VAL A 494 -11.42 -9.44 11.05
N PRO A 495 -11.86 -8.24 10.63
CA PRO A 495 -13.10 -7.67 11.13
C PRO A 495 -14.29 -8.55 10.75
N GLU A 496 -15.26 -8.62 11.64
CA GLU A 496 -16.55 -9.30 11.44
C GLU A 496 -16.46 -10.79 11.04
N TRP A 497 -15.30 -11.42 11.15
CA TRP A 497 -15.12 -12.85 10.87
C TRP A 497 -15.97 -13.71 11.80
N THR A 498 -16.61 -14.76 11.24
CA THR A 498 -17.39 -15.77 11.99
C THR A 498 -16.84 -17.17 11.80
N SER A 499 -16.98 -17.72 10.62
CA SER A 499 -16.55 -19.08 10.30
C SER A 499 -16.27 -19.21 8.80
N PRO A 500 -15.36 -20.10 8.41
CA PRO A 500 -15.03 -20.31 7.01
C PRO A 500 -16.15 -21.02 6.27
N LYS A 501 -16.24 -20.81 4.96
CA LYS A 501 -17.04 -21.65 4.07
C LYS A 501 -16.66 -23.12 4.26
N THR A 502 -17.64 -23.98 4.39
CA THR A 502 -17.47 -25.41 4.73
C THR A 502 -16.46 -26.14 3.82
N GLU A 503 -16.41 -25.74 2.55
CA GLU A 503 -15.53 -26.34 1.56
C GLU A 503 -14.04 -25.98 1.71
N LEU A 504 -13.72 -24.98 2.55
CA LEU A 504 -12.36 -24.51 2.82
C LEU A 504 -11.77 -25.11 4.10
N LEU A 505 -12.56 -25.89 4.86
CA LEU A 505 -12.22 -26.38 6.21
C LEU A 505 -11.38 -27.64 6.28
N SER A 506 -11.26 -28.44 5.22
CA SER A 506 -10.70 -29.77 5.34
C SER A 506 -9.20 -29.77 5.57
N GLY A 507 -8.78 -30.00 6.82
CA GLY A 507 -7.41 -30.36 7.20
C GLY A 507 -6.42 -29.22 7.28
N ASN A 508 -6.88 -27.98 7.51
CA ASN A 508 -6.02 -26.81 7.50
C ASN A 508 -5.52 -26.45 8.90
N GLU A 509 -4.23 -26.19 9.02
CA GLU A 509 -3.57 -25.65 10.21
C GLU A 509 -3.53 -24.12 10.22
N PHE A 510 -4.33 -23.45 9.38
CA PHE A 510 -4.53 -22.02 9.40
C PHE A 510 -5.41 -21.58 10.56
N TYR A 511 -5.28 -20.33 10.95
CA TYR A 511 -6.21 -19.70 11.87
C TYR A 511 -6.53 -18.27 11.45
N VAL A 512 -7.70 -17.77 11.84
CA VAL A 512 -8.15 -16.41 11.56
C VAL A 512 -8.23 -15.65 12.88
N PRO A 513 -7.31 -14.71 13.14
CA PRO A 513 -7.42 -13.85 14.29
C PRO A 513 -8.66 -12.96 14.18
N VAL A 514 -9.49 -12.90 15.20
CA VAL A 514 -10.63 -11.98 15.25
C VAL A 514 -10.27 -10.62 15.82
N GLU A 515 -9.13 -10.56 16.54
CA GLU A 515 -8.54 -9.34 17.08
C GLU A 515 -7.03 -9.34 16.85
N SER A 516 -6.46 -8.14 16.74
CA SER A 516 -5.01 -7.99 16.62
C SER A 516 -4.30 -8.43 17.89
N ARG A 517 -3.14 -9.05 17.75
CA ARG A 517 -2.36 -9.59 18.87
C ARG A 517 -0.87 -9.45 18.66
N PRO A 518 -0.04 -9.48 19.70
CA PRO A 518 1.41 -9.45 19.56
C PRO A 518 1.89 -10.63 18.70
N TRP A 519 2.88 -10.37 17.87
CA TRP A 519 3.51 -11.41 17.05
C TRP A 519 4.76 -11.91 17.75
N LEU A 520 4.61 -12.89 18.60
CA LEU A 520 5.70 -13.54 19.31
C LEU A 520 6.48 -14.46 18.35
N ILE A 521 7.81 -14.45 18.44
CA ILE A 521 8.67 -15.32 17.64
C ILE A 521 8.61 -16.75 18.20
N GLN A 522 8.42 -17.71 17.30
CA GLN A 522 8.51 -19.12 17.67
C GLN A 522 9.98 -19.55 17.78
N PRO A 523 10.27 -20.52 18.67
CA PRO A 523 11.61 -21.06 18.83
C PRO A 523 12.20 -21.65 17.54
N GLY A 524 13.45 -21.27 17.29
CA GLY A 524 14.14 -21.67 16.05
C GLY A 524 13.89 -20.73 14.87
N ILE A 525 12.91 -19.83 14.94
CA ILE A 525 12.68 -18.77 13.96
C ILE A 525 13.45 -17.52 14.39
N LYS A 526 14.26 -16.97 13.49
CA LYS A 526 15.14 -15.84 13.78
C LYS A 526 14.55 -14.48 13.41
N GLN A 527 13.55 -14.47 12.54
CA GLN A 527 13.00 -13.26 11.93
C GLN A 527 11.57 -13.54 11.51
N ARG A 528 10.69 -12.55 11.67
CA ARG A 528 9.30 -12.63 11.22
C ARG A 528 9.22 -12.47 9.71
N HIS A 529 8.38 -13.29 9.07
CA HIS A 529 8.10 -13.18 7.64
C HIS A 529 6.60 -13.22 7.37
N THR A 530 6.17 -12.42 6.41
CA THR A 530 4.81 -12.46 5.86
C THR A 530 4.86 -12.89 4.41
N ALA A 531 3.80 -13.54 3.96
CA ALA A 531 3.59 -13.81 2.55
C ALA A 531 2.30 -13.14 2.06
N ILE A 532 2.29 -12.68 0.82
CA ILE A 532 1.15 -12.03 0.17
C ILE A 532 0.82 -12.84 -1.08
N SER A 533 -0.42 -13.31 -1.18
CA SER A 533 -0.95 -14.00 -2.35
C SER A 533 -1.67 -13.02 -3.27
N GLY A 534 -1.54 -13.20 -4.57
CA GLY A 534 -2.23 -12.40 -5.58
C GLY A 534 -2.71 -13.25 -6.74
N LEU A 535 -3.92 -12.95 -7.19
CA LEU A 535 -4.53 -13.50 -8.40
C LEU A 535 -4.96 -12.32 -9.28
N GLY A 536 -4.53 -12.31 -10.52
CA GLY A 536 -4.85 -11.21 -11.43
C GLY A 536 -5.70 -11.65 -12.61
N GLN A 537 -6.51 -10.73 -13.12
CA GLN A 537 -7.27 -10.94 -14.34
C GLN A 537 -6.37 -11.09 -15.58
N ASP A 538 -5.08 -10.78 -15.46
CA ASP A 538 -4.02 -11.11 -16.42
C ASP A 538 -3.74 -12.63 -16.51
N ASN A 539 -4.52 -13.45 -15.80
CA ASN A 539 -4.37 -14.91 -15.71
C ASN A 539 -3.02 -15.33 -15.11
N VAL A 540 -2.54 -14.62 -14.10
CA VAL A 540 -1.29 -14.90 -13.39
C VAL A 540 -1.54 -14.94 -11.89
N CYS A 541 -1.00 -15.97 -11.22
CA CYS A 541 -0.86 -16.01 -9.78
C CYS A 541 0.48 -15.40 -9.35
N SER A 542 0.49 -14.62 -8.31
CA SER A 542 1.70 -14.01 -7.74
C SER A 542 1.85 -14.34 -6.27
N HIS A 543 3.10 -14.34 -5.80
CA HIS A 543 3.42 -14.54 -4.40
C HIS A 543 4.62 -13.70 -3.99
N VAL A 544 4.46 -12.91 -2.92
CA VAL A 544 5.48 -11.98 -2.43
C VAL A 544 5.82 -12.32 -0.99
N ILE A 545 7.08 -12.34 -0.64
CA ILE A 545 7.54 -12.56 0.74
C ILE A 545 8.26 -11.31 1.23
N LEU A 546 7.85 -10.83 2.40
CA LEU A 546 8.51 -9.78 3.15
C LEU A 546 9.10 -10.34 4.43
N GLY A 547 10.23 -9.76 4.85
CA GLY A 547 10.89 -10.02 6.13
C GLY A 547 10.91 -8.80 7.03
N GLU A 548 10.95 -9.03 8.33
CA GLU A 548 11.20 -7.98 9.31
C GLU A 548 12.59 -7.36 9.08
N ALA A 549 12.74 -6.06 9.34
CA ALA A 549 14.05 -5.42 9.27
C ALA A 549 15.08 -6.16 10.16
N PRO A 550 16.32 -6.37 9.69
CA PRO A 550 17.36 -7.01 10.50
C PRO A 550 17.52 -6.30 11.85
N GLN A 551 17.69 -7.04 12.94
CA GLN A 551 17.71 -6.52 14.32
C GLN A 551 18.61 -5.29 14.50
N LYS A 552 19.80 -5.28 13.88
CA LYS A 552 20.75 -4.16 13.95
C LYS A 552 20.29 -2.90 13.21
N LEU A 553 19.27 -3.00 12.38
CA LEU A 553 18.72 -1.92 11.53
C LEU A 553 17.28 -1.57 11.91
N ARG A 554 16.75 -2.19 12.97
CA ARG A 554 15.39 -1.89 13.45
C ARG A 554 15.35 -0.47 14.02
N HIS A 555 14.40 0.28 13.58
CA HIS A 555 14.09 1.59 14.16
C HIS A 555 13.41 1.38 15.51
N LYS A 556 13.77 2.21 16.50
CA LYS A 556 13.11 2.17 17.80
C LYS A 556 11.74 2.85 17.67
N ILE A 557 10.68 2.08 17.80
CA ILE A 557 9.31 2.58 17.74
C ILE A 557 9.03 3.36 19.02
N GLU A 558 8.56 4.58 18.89
CA GLU A 558 8.13 5.39 20.04
C GLU A 558 6.64 5.11 20.36
N ILE A 559 6.25 5.27 21.61
CA ILE A 559 4.85 5.12 22.07
C ILE A 559 3.89 5.95 21.21
N ALA A 560 4.30 7.16 20.81
CA ALA A 560 3.51 8.05 19.95
C ALA A 560 3.23 7.51 18.55
N GLU A 561 3.92 6.45 18.12
CA GLU A 561 3.77 5.81 16.80
C GLU A 561 2.89 4.56 16.85
N SER A 562 2.65 4.02 18.05
CA SER A 562 2.04 2.70 18.24
C SER A 562 0.57 2.71 18.68
N GLY A 563 -0.08 3.85 18.84
CA GLY A 563 -1.49 3.87 19.21
C GLY A 563 -2.13 5.25 19.30
N ASP A 564 -3.45 5.26 19.49
CA ASP A 564 -4.20 6.45 19.84
C ASP A 564 -3.84 6.86 21.28
N LEU A 565 -3.07 7.94 21.40
CA LEU A 565 -2.79 8.51 22.70
C LEU A 565 -4.04 9.25 23.19
N SER A 566 -4.75 8.59 24.10
CA SER A 566 -5.86 9.22 24.85
C SER A 566 -5.37 9.96 26.11
N LEU A 567 -4.07 10.18 26.23
CA LEU A 567 -3.42 10.80 27.37
C LEU A 567 -2.69 12.08 26.94
N PHE A 568 -3.00 13.20 27.60
CA PHE A 568 -2.44 14.50 27.29
C PHE A 568 -1.74 15.07 28.52
N MET A 569 -0.42 15.30 28.42
CA MET A 569 0.38 15.88 29.48
C MET A 569 0.51 17.40 29.28
N LEU A 570 -0.07 18.16 30.19
CA LEU A 570 -0.05 19.62 30.18
C LEU A 570 0.94 20.10 31.24
N MET A 571 2.06 20.66 30.78
CA MET A 571 3.20 21.02 31.60
C MET A 571 3.21 22.50 31.98
N GLY A 572 3.70 22.83 33.17
CA GLY A 572 3.86 24.21 33.63
C GLY A 572 4.77 24.30 34.85
N HIS A 573 5.44 25.46 35.02
CA HIS A 573 6.29 25.73 36.19
C HIS A 573 5.52 26.21 37.42
N ASP A 574 4.30 26.66 37.21
CA ASP A 574 3.40 27.17 38.27
C ASP A 574 1.93 27.04 37.81
N LEU A 575 1.00 27.47 38.65
CA LEU A 575 -0.43 27.50 38.33
C LEU A 575 -0.73 28.28 37.05
N SER A 576 -0.04 29.40 36.82
CA SER A 576 -0.23 30.22 35.64
C SER A 576 0.20 29.50 34.35
N GLY A 577 1.35 28.80 34.40
CA GLY A 577 1.85 27.98 33.35
C GLY A 577 0.91 26.84 32.98
N ILE A 578 0.41 26.10 33.97
CA ILE A 578 -0.58 25.02 33.74
C ILE A 578 -1.89 25.55 33.15
N ARG A 579 -2.39 26.69 33.64
CA ARG A 579 -3.59 27.35 33.10
C ARG A 579 -3.40 27.75 31.64
N LYS A 580 -2.24 28.27 31.27
CA LYS A 580 -1.91 28.65 29.90
C LYS A 580 -1.93 27.43 29.00
N THR A 581 -1.24 26.35 29.36
CA THR A 581 -1.20 25.11 28.58
C THR A 581 -2.58 24.45 28.46
N LEU A 582 -3.38 24.53 29.51
CA LEU A 582 -4.77 24.05 29.50
C LEU A 582 -5.65 24.84 28.52
N LEU A 583 -5.47 26.16 28.46
CA LEU A 583 -6.17 27.02 27.50
C LEU A 583 -5.73 26.75 26.05
N GLU A 584 -4.44 26.54 25.83
CA GLU A 584 -3.91 26.14 24.51
C GLU A 584 -4.51 24.80 24.06
N PHE A 585 -4.61 23.83 24.97
CA PHE A 585 -5.25 22.54 24.71
C PHE A 585 -6.75 22.69 24.39
N GLU A 586 -7.47 23.51 25.13
CA GLU A 586 -8.88 23.81 24.87
C GLU A 586 -9.09 24.45 23.47
N ASN A 587 -8.21 25.36 23.06
CA ASN A 587 -8.23 25.96 21.72
C ASN A 587 -7.92 24.91 20.62
N ASP A 588 -6.94 24.02 20.85
CA ASP A 588 -6.64 22.95 19.91
C ASP A 588 -7.88 22.05 19.72
N LEU A 589 -8.60 21.71 20.79
CA LEU A 589 -9.85 20.94 20.71
C LEU A 589 -10.94 21.68 19.90
N GLN A 590 -11.02 23.02 19.99
CA GLN A 590 -11.99 23.82 19.25
C GLN A 590 -11.64 23.94 17.76
N SER A 591 -10.41 23.63 17.34
CA SER A 591 -9.95 23.75 15.95
C SER A 591 -10.64 22.79 14.96
N GLY A 592 -11.51 21.91 15.44
CA GLY A 592 -12.24 20.95 14.63
C GLY A 592 -11.47 19.66 14.32
N LYS A 593 -10.19 19.56 14.69
CA LYS A 593 -9.38 18.35 14.53
C LYS A 593 -9.71 17.31 15.60
N GLU A 594 -9.57 16.05 15.25
CA GLU A 594 -9.68 14.95 16.22
C GLU A 594 -8.56 15.00 17.27
N PRO A 595 -8.82 14.60 18.53
CA PRO A 595 -7.82 14.61 19.60
C PRO A 595 -6.52 13.90 19.25
N ALA A 596 -6.57 12.76 18.59
CA ALA A 596 -5.40 12.01 18.14
C ALA A 596 -4.45 12.85 17.26
N ALA A 597 -4.97 13.79 16.48
CA ALA A 597 -4.16 14.62 15.58
C ALA A 597 -3.15 15.52 16.32
N PHE A 598 -3.43 15.87 17.58
CA PHE A 598 -2.53 16.70 18.39
C PHE A 598 -1.99 16.00 19.64
N ALA A 599 -2.40 14.77 19.94
CA ALA A 599 -1.86 13.98 21.04
C ALA A 599 -0.33 13.88 20.97
N ARG A 600 0.21 13.63 19.79
CA ARG A 600 1.66 13.61 19.54
C ARG A 600 2.34 14.96 19.87
N LYS A 601 1.70 16.10 19.59
CA LYS A 601 2.22 17.44 19.93
C LYS A 601 2.45 17.54 21.43
N TYR A 602 1.47 17.14 22.24
CA TYR A 602 1.54 17.21 23.71
C TYR A 602 2.53 16.20 24.29
N TYR A 603 2.59 15.00 23.74
CA TYR A 603 3.60 14.01 24.13
C TYR A 603 5.03 14.52 23.85
N LEU A 604 5.31 15.03 22.65
CA LEU A 604 6.64 15.54 22.32
C LEU A 604 7.01 16.79 23.12
N SER A 605 6.06 17.67 23.42
CA SER A 605 6.29 18.85 24.28
C SER A 605 6.62 18.46 25.70
N SER A 606 6.08 17.35 26.22
CA SER A 606 6.38 16.86 27.58
C SER A 606 7.75 16.21 27.69
N LYS A 607 8.22 15.54 26.64
CA LYS A 607 9.48 14.76 26.65
C LYS A 607 10.73 15.62 26.93
N ASN A 608 10.75 16.88 26.55
CA ASN A 608 11.89 17.80 26.66
C ASN A 608 11.59 18.99 27.57
N ASN A 609 10.60 18.90 28.44
CA ASN A 609 10.16 20.00 29.30
C ASN A 609 10.66 19.82 30.73
N ASP A 610 11.30 20.85 31.29
CA ASP A 610 11.80 20.87 32.69
C ASP A 610 10.76 21.45 33.68
N ALA A 611 9.49 21.54 33.27
CA ALA A 611 8.44 22.07 34.12
C ALA A 611 8.28 21.24 35.43
N GLU A 612 7.96 21.94 36.50
CA GLU A 612 7.84 21.34 37.84
C GLU A 612 6.53 20.54 38.00
N PHE A 613 5.47 20.94 37.28
CA PHE A 613 4.14 20.36 37.41
C PHE A 613 3.65 19.81 36.07
N ALA A 614 2.86 18.74 36.15
CA ALA A 614 2.17 18.16 35.01
C ALA A 614 0.73 17.81 35.39
N ALA A 615 -0.23 18.32 34.61
CA ALA A 615 -1.60 17.83 34.64
C ALA A 615 -1.76 16.77 33.54
N VAL A 616 -2.32 15.62 33.86
CA VAL A 616 -2.60 14.53 32.93
C VAL A 616 -4.09 14.47 32.68
N LEU A 617 -4.51 14.67 31.43
CA LEU A 617 -5.90 14.50 31.01
C LEU A 617 -6.05 13.22 30.18
N ILE A 618 -7.13 12.50 30.43
CA ILE A 618 -7.45 11.23 29.74
C ILE A 618 -8.78 11.37 29.01
N GLY A 619 -8.80 11.08 27.70
CA GLY A 619 -10.02 11.07 26.91
C GLY A 619 -9.74 10.80 25.44
N ALA A 620 -10.61 10.00 24.80
CA ALA A 620 -10.50 9.65 23.39
C ALA A 620 -11.31 10.58 22.47
N THR A 621 -12.40 11.16 22.98
CA THR A 621 -13.29 12.01 22.22
C THR A 621 -13.22 13.47 22.70
N ARG A 622 -13.64 14.39 21.80
CA ARG A 622 -13.70 15.81 22.13
C ARG A 622 -14.62 16.10 23.33
N ASP A 623 -15.78 15.49 23.37
CA ASP A 623 -16.76 15.69 24.44
C ASP A 623 -16.24 15.20 25.80
N GLU A 624 -15.50 14.09 25.80
CA GLU A 624 -14.83 13.59 27.00
C GLU A 624 -13.78 14.57 27.48
N LEU A 625 -12.89 15.00 26.60
CA LEU A 625 -11.82 15.94 26.94
C LEU A 625 -12.34 17.29 27.38
N GLN A 626 -13.44 17.81 26.82
CA GLN A 626 -14.08 19.05 27.28
C GLN A 626 -14.57 18.92 28.72
N LYS A 627 -15.15 17.77 29.10
CA LYS A 627 -15.57 17.51 30.48
C LYS A 627 -14.36 17.41 31.42
N GLU A 628 -13.29 16.74 30.99
CA GLU A 628 -12.05 16.63 31.76
C GLU A 628 -11.37 18.01 31.94
N ILE A 629 -11.33 18.86 30.91
CA ILE A 629 -10.81 20.23 31.00
C ILE A 629 -11.63 21.06 32.00
N ALA A 630 -12.95 20.99 31.95
CA ALA A 630 -13.82 21.71 32.87
C ALA A 630 -13.58 21.28 34.33
N ALA A 631 -13.43 19.99 34.58
CA ALA A 631 -13.12 19.45 35.90
C ALA A 631 -11.69 19.82 36.33
N ALA A 632 -10.72 19.77 35.42
CA ALA A 632 -9.32 20.10 35.71
C ALA A 632 -9.11 21.55 36.12
N LYS A 633 -9.85 22.51 35.52
CA LYS A 633 -9.75 23.95 35.85
C LYS A 633 -9.95 24.18 37.35
N SER A 634 -11.01 23.62 37.94
CA SER A 634 -11.30 23.74 39.38
C SER A 634 -10.44 22.82 40.25
N GLY A 635 -10.18 21.61 39.76
CA GLY A 635 -9.38 20.61 40.47
C GLY A 635 -7.94 21.02 40.72
N ILE A 636 -7.29 21.58 39.68
CA ILE A 636 -5.90 22.06 39.73
C ILE A 636 -5.79 23.27 40.70
N GLU A 637 -6.73 24.21 40.65
CA GLU A 637 -6.75 25.35 41.55
C GLU A 637 -6.90 24.95 43.01
N ASN A 638 -7.79 23.99 43.29
CA ASN A 638 -7.99 23.44 44.62
C ASN A 638 -6.73 22.74 45.14
N SER A 639 -6.05 21.99 44.29
CA SER A 639 -4.80 21.30 44.62
C SER A 639 -3.69 22.29 45.01
N PHE A 640 -3.49 23.36 44.22
CA PHE A 640 -2.55 24.44 44.60
C PHE A 640 -2.93 25.20 45.84
N SER A 641 -4.23 25.21 46.22
CA SER A 641 -4.72 25.80 47.46
C SER A 641 -4.55 24.90 48.69
N GLY A 642 -3.89 23.74 48.54
CA GLY A 642 -3.59 22.81 49.65
C GLY A 642 -4.71 21.82 49.95
N ASN A 643 -5.70 21.65 49.08
CA ASN A 643 -6.84 20.73 49.26
C ASN A 643 -6.58 19.32 48.77
N GLY A 644 -5.32 18.91 48.63
CA GLY A 644 -4.92 17.57 48.17
C GLY A 644 -4.81 17.46 46.64
N ASP A 645 -4.63 16.22 46.19
CA ASP A 645 -4.52 15.90 44.77
C ASP A 645 -5.89 15.93 44.08
N TRP A 646 -5.90 16.26 42.81
CA TRP A 646 -7.10 16.16 41.98
C TRP A 646 -7.08 14.89 41.11
N THR A 647 -8.19 14.16 41.14
CA THR A 647 -8.42 12.98 40.29
C THR A 647 -9.83 13.04 39.73
N SER A 648 -9.99 12.80 38.40
CA SER A 648 -11.31 12.63 37.79
C SER A 648 -11.76 11.18 37.82
N PRO A 649 -13.07 10.89 37.64
CA PRO A 649 -13.56 9.52 37.50
C PRO A 649 -12.93 8.72 36.34
N LYS A 650 -12.42 9.38 35.33
CA LYS A 650 -11.70 8.77 34.21
C LYS A 650 -10.23 8.51 34.50
N GLY A 651 -9.69 9.03 35.60
CA GLY A 651 -8.29 8.90 35.96
C GLY A 651 -7.40 10.06 35.54
N SER A 652 -7.95 11.17 35.03
CA SER A 652 -7.17 12.40 34.89
C SER A 652 -6.69 12.85 36.23
N TYR A 653 -5.46 13.36 36.33
CA TYR A 653 -4.77 13.56 37.60
C TYR A 653 -3.92 14.81 37.61
N PHE A 654 -3.85 15.45 38.78
CA PHE A 654 -2.91 16.52 39.06
C PHE A 654 -2.56 16.52 40.56
N THR A 655 -1.29 16.79 40.88
CA THR A 655 -0.81 17.09 42.23
C THR A 655 0.02 18.37 42.27
N ALA A 656 -0.21 19.19 43.30
CA ALA A 656 0.62 20.36 43.57
C ALA A 656 1.86 20.00 44.45
N ALA A 657 2.01 18.75 44.85
CA ALA A 657 3.16 18.23 45.63
C ALA A 657 3.81 17.04 44.88
N PRO A 658 4.33 17.23 43.64
CA PRO A 658 4.90 16.14 42.89
C PRO A 658 6.16 15.60 43.59
N LEU A 659 6.33 14.27 43.60
CA LEU A 659 7.54 13.61 44.12
C LEU A 659 8.75 13.93 43.23
N SER A 660 8.52 14.53 42.06
CA SER A 660 9.54 14.98 41.12
C SER A 660 10.51 13.84 40.75
N ARG A 661 11.77 14.19 40.44
CA ARG A 661 12.81 13.25 40.03
C ARG A 661 13.37 12.42 41.22
N GLU A 662 13.05 12.77 42.43
CA GLU A 662 13.45 12.04 43.65
C GLU A 662 12.51 10.89 43.99
N GLY A 663 11.33 10.86 43.38
CA GLY A 663 10.34 9.81 43.55
C GLY A 663 10.82 8.46 43.03
N LYS A 664 10.42 7.38 43.70
CA LYS A 664 10.64 6.00 43.24
C LYS A 664 9.37 5.46 42.59
N VAL A 665 9.53 4.66 41.55
CA VAL A 665 8.44 3.96 40.89
C VAL A 665 8.38 2.54 41.43
N ALA A 666 7.20 2.11 41.93
CA ALA A 666 6.94 0.74 42.28
C ALA A 666 6.03 0.08 41.22
N PHE A 667 6.48 -1.04 40.71
CA PHE A 667 5.66 -1.87 39.84
C PHE A 667 4.95 -2.93 40.67
N THR A 668 3.63 -2.99 40.56
CA THR A 668 2.83 -4.03 41.20
C THR A 668 2.33 -5.00 40.14
N TYR A 669 2.57 -6.27 40.36
CA TYR A 669 2.13 -7.33 39.46
C TYR A 669 0.93 -8.05 40.08
N PRO A 670 -0.19 -8.19 39.38
CA PRO A 670 -1.31 -8.96 39.84
C PRO A 670 -0.93 -10.46 39.93
N GLY A 671 -1.58 -11.21 40.81
CA GLY A 671 -1.35 -12.66 40.92
C GLY A 671 -1.96 -13.44 39.77
N GLY A 672 -1.69 -14.74 39.71
CA GLY A 672 -2.07 -15.64 38.61
C GLY A 672 -3.57 -15.69 38.25
N PHE A 673 -4.46 -15.24 39.16
CA PHE A 673 -5.90 -15.12 38.89
C PHE A 673 -6.29 -13.93 37.99
N SER A 674 -5.33 -13.14 37.55
CA SER A 674 -5.57 -11.94 36.71
C SER A 674 -5.33 -12.18 35.21
N ALA A 675 -4.95 -13.40 34.83
CA ALA A 675 -4.80 -13.77 33.43
C ALA A 675 -6.18 -13.92 32.76
N TYR A 676 -6.30 -13.42 31.56
CA TYR A 676 -7.50 -13.54 30.71
C TYR A 676 -7.11 -13.66 29.25
N VAL A 677 -8.03 -14.17 28.42
CA VAL A 677 -7.81 -14.27 26.97
C VAL A 677 -7.51 -12.89 26.43
N ASP A 678 -6.50 -12.77 25.56
CA ASP A 678 -5.95 -11.52 25.01
C ASP A 678 -5.23 -10.59 26.03
N CYS A 679 -4.87 -11.11 27.21
CA CYS A 679 -4.08 -10.38 28.21
C CYS A 679 -2.76 -9.87 27.61
N GLY A 680 -2.41 -8.63 27.94
CA GLY A 680 -1.14 -8.02 27.52
C GLY A 680 -1.10 -7.42 26.13
N ARG A 681 -2.12 -7.62 25.29
CA ARG A 681 -2.19 -7.08 23.92
C ARG A 681 -1.83 -5.59 23.83
N SER A 682 -2.47 -4.79 24.67
CA SER A 682 -2.24 -3.33 24.69
C SER A 682 -0.84 -2.95 25.18
N LEU A 683 -0.24 -3.77 26.05
CA LEU A 683 1.12 -3.53 26.55
C LEU A 683 2.16 -3.64 25.42
N PHE A 684 2.06 -4.66 24.57
CA PHE A 684 2.95 -4.82 23.43
C PHE A 684 2.79 -3.71 22.39
N GLN A 685 1.57 -3.17 22.22
CA GLN A 685 1.33 -2.00 21.37
C GLN A 685 1.96 -0.74 21.99
N MET A 686 1.73 -0.50 23.27
CA MET A 686 2.24 0.69 23.97
C MET A 686 3.74 0.65 24.19
N PHE A 687 4.30 -0.54 24.42
CA PHE A 687 5.70 -0.78 24.74
C PHE A 687 6.34 -1.80 23.80
N PRO A 688 6.60 -1.43 22.53
CA PRO A 688 7.16 -2.35 21.53
C PRO A 688 8.51 -2.99 21.94
N GLY A 689 9.23 -2.39 22.89
CA GLY A 689 10.44 -2.94 23.48
C GLY A 689 10.23 -4.28 24.24
N LEU A 690 8.99 -4.60 24.61
CA LEU A 690 8.65 -5.91 25.22
C LEU A 690 8.96 -7.07 24.27
N HIS A 691 8.78 -6.89 22.98
CA HIS A 691 9.19 -7.91 21.98
C HIS A 691 10.69 -8.22 22.01
N GLU A 692 11.55 -7.24 22.34
CA GLU A 692 13.00 -7.45 22.43
C GLU A 692 13.36 -8.21 23.71
N LEU A 693 12.61 -7.98 24.79
CA LEU A 693 12.77 -8.73 26.05
C LEU A 693 12.36 -10.19 25.86
N ASP A 694 11.23 -10.44 25.19
CA ASP A 694 10.76 -11.77 24.85
C ASP A 694 11.78 -12.52 23.97
N GLU A 695 12.27 -11.90 22.90
CA GLU A 695 13.30 -12.46 22.03
C GLU A 695 14.60 -12.77 22.78
N LYS A 696 15.01 -11.91 23.70
CA LYS A 696 16.20 -12.12 24.55
C LYS A 696 16.01 -13.32 25.47
N PHE A 697 14.86 -13.39 26.15
CA PHE A 697 14.51 -14.47 27.04
C PHE A 697 14.51 -15.82 26.31
N LEU A 698 13.90 -15.90 25.13
CA LEU A 698 13.89 -17.11 24.28
C LEU A 698 15.31 -17.53 23.84
N ASN A 699 16.18 -16.58 23.53
CA ASN A 699 17.56 -16.88 23.16
C ASN A 699 18.43 -17.34 24.33
N GLU A 700 18.20 -16.81 25.54
CA GLU A 700 18.95 -17.19 26.77
C GLU A 700 18.47 -18.52 27.35
N THR A 701 17.18 -18.85 27.19
CA THR A 701 16.57 -20.08 27.72
C THR A 701 16.51 -21.25 26.72
N GLY A 702 17.10 -21.08 25.53
CA GLY A 702 17.07 -22.01 24.39
C GLY A 702 17.36 -23.49 24.72
N PRO A 703 17.14 -24.41 23.78
CA PRO A 703 17.01 -25.87 24.00
C PRO A 703 18.26 -26.60 24.52
N SER A 704 19.33 -25.88 24.83
CA SER A 704 20.58 -26.49 25.38
C SER A 704 20.47 -26.91 26.85
N ASP A 705 19.50 -26.45 27.61
CA ASP A 705 19.33 -26.86 29.00
C ASP A 705 18.28 -28.00 29.10
N LYS A 706 18.73 -29.21 28.86
CA LYS A 706 17.95 -30.44 29.01
C LYS A 706 17.32 -30.63 30.42
N ARG A 707 17.68 -29.79 31.39
CA ARG A 707 17.12 -29.84 32.76
C ARG A 707 15.83 -29.02 32.88
N ARG A 708 15.52 -28.13 31.92
CA ARG A 708 14.32 -27.29 31.89
C ARG A 708 13.34 -27.66 30.79
N GLY A 709 13.45 -28.84 30.18
CA GLY A 709 12.67 -29.29 29.04
C GLY A 709 11.14 -29.33 29.19
N SER A 710 10.60 -29.02 30.37
CA SER A 710 9.17 -28.88 30.59
C SER A 710 8.65 -27.44 30.41
N ASN A 711 9.45 -26.42 30.66
CA ASN A 711 8.97 -25.03 30.66
C ASN A 711 8.71 -24.47 29.25
N TYR A 712 9.48 -24.93 28.26
CA TYR A 712 9.38 -24.46 26.91
C TYR A 712 8.07 -24.87 26.19
N LEU A 713 7.59 -26.09 26.47
CA LEU A 713 6.28 -26.54 26.00
C LEU A 713 5.14 -25.78 26.71
N GLY A 714 5.37 -25.33 27.95
CA GLY A 714 4.46 -24.51 28.73
C GLY A 714 4.24 -23.14 28.08
N GLU A 715 5.32 -22.46 27.71
CA GLU A 715 5.27 -21.13 27.10
C GLU A 715 4.54 -21.11 25.75
N LEU A 716 4.77 -22.11 24.90
CA LEU A 716 4.07 -22.30 23.64
C LEU A 716 2.58 -22.61 23.82
N LEU A 717 2.25 -23.37 24.87
CA LEU A 717 0.89 -23.67 25.24
C LEU A 717 0.18 -22.47 25.85
N GLN A 718 0.89 -21.62 26.59
CA GLN A 718 0.36 -20.40 27.19
C GLN A 718 0.05 -19.33 26.14
N GLU A 719 0.95 -19.09 25.17
CA GLU A 719 0.67 -18.19 24.05
C GLU A 719 -0.59 -18.61 23.29
N ARG A 720 -0.77 -19.92 23.06
CA ARG A 720 -1.97 -20.45 22.40
C ARG A 720 -3.24 -20.39 23.26
N ARG A 721 -3.13 -20.35 24.57
CA ARG A 721 -4.26 -20.16 25.48
C ARG A 721 -4.64 -18.67 25.56
N LEU A 722 -3.65 -17.80 25.72
CA LEU A 722 -3.88 -16.35 25.73
C LEU A 722 -4.41 -15.84 24.38
N TYR A 723 -3.89 -16.41 23.29
CA TYR A 723 -4.25 -16.05 21.93
C TYR A 723 -4.68 -17.28 21.15
N PRO A 724 -5.92 -17.77 21.32
CA PRO A 724 -6.41 -18.98 20.67
C PRO A 724 -6.28 -18.91 19.14
N ARG A 725 -5.86 -20.03 18.54
CA ARG A 725 -5.67 -20.18 17.11
C ARG A 725 -6.76 -21.05 16.52
N THR A 726 -7.86 -20.43 16.12
CA THR A 726 -9.04 -21.12 15.59
C THR A 726 -9.43 -20.58 14.23
N MET A 727 -10.06 -21.41 13.40
CA MET A 727 -10.68 -20.94 12.15
C MET A 727 -12.07 -20.35 12.38
N GLU A 728 -12.74 -20.74 13.44
CA GLU A 728 -14.04 -20.21 13.84
C GLU A 728 -13.89 -19.19 14.96
N ARG A 729 -14.76 -18.21 14.99
CA ARG A 729 -14.84 -17.27 16.12
C ARG A 729 -15.34 -18.02 17.33
N LEU A 730 -14.60 -17.92 18.42
CA LEU A 730 -15.04 -18.52 19.69
C LEU A 730 -16.29 -17.82 20.22
N SER A 731 -17.22 -18.61 20.73
CA SER A 731 -18.38 -18.13 21.46
C SER A 731 -18.00 -17.66 22.86
N ASP A 732 -18.83 -16.84 23.48
CA ASP A 732 -18.64 -16.39 24.85
C ASP A 732 -18.54 -17.56 25.84
N VAL A 733 -19.23 -18.68 25.57
CA VAL A 733 -19.16 -19.89 26.39
C VAL A 733 -17.78 -20.54 26.31
N GLU A 734 -17.20 -20.63 25.11
CA GLU A 734 -15.85 -21.17 24.91
C GLU A 734 -14.77 -20.27 25.50
N ILE A 735 -14.92 -18.93 25.34
CA ILE A 735 -14.01 -17.96 25.97
C ILE A 735 -14.07 -18.08 27.49
N ASN A 736 -15.27 -18.18 28.08
CA ASN A 736 -15.42 -18.38 29.53
C ASN A 736 -14.83 -19.71 29.99
N ALA A 737 -14.98 -20.78 29.22
CA ALA A 737 -14.38 -22.07 29.53
C ALA A 737 -12.84 -22.02 29.52
N LEU A 738 -12.25 -21.31 28.55
CA LEU A 738 -10.80 -21.04 28.52
C LEU A 738 -10.37 -20.20 29.71
N GLN A 739 -11.15 -19.19 30.08
CA GLN A 739 -10.90 -18.33 31.25
C GLN A 739 -10.93 -19.13 32.57
N GLU A 740 -11.89 -20.03 32.72
CA GLU A 740 -11.98 -20.94 33.87
C GLU A 740 -10.77 -21.88 33.93
N ASP A 741 -10.30 -22.40 32.79
CA ASP A 741 -9.10 -23.24 32.74
C ASP A 741 -7.84 -22.48 33.19
N PHE A 742 -7.72 -21.17 32.90
CA PHE A 742 -6.65 -20.32 33.43
C PHE A 742 -6.68 -20.23 34.96
N VAL A 743 -7.86 -20.11 35.53
CA VAL A 743 -8.04 -19.93 36.99
C VAL A 743 -7.81 -21.23 37.75
N HIS A 744 -8.19 -22.37 37.16
CA HIS A 744 -8.17 -23.66 37.87
C HIS A 744 -6.94 -24.54 37.55
N SER A 745 -6.15 -24.21 36.54
CA SER A 745 -4.92 -24.93 36.25
C SER A 745 -3.74 -24.43 37.10
N PRO A 746 -3.17 -25.22 38.01
CA PRO A 746 -1.96 -24.82 38.76
C PRO A 746 -0.77 -24.49 37.87
N ILE A 747 -0.72 -25.09 36.68
CA ILE A 747 0.32 -24.82 35.67
C ILE A 747 0.08 -23.46 35.01
N ALA A 748 -1.16 -23.15 34.64
CA ALA A 748 -1.52 -21.85 34.08
C ALA A 748 -1.32 -20.70 35.08
N MET A 749 -1.60 -20.91 36.35
CA MET A 749 -1.32 -19.94 37.44
C MET A 749 0.18 -19.68 37.61
N PHE A 750 1.02 -20.69 37.51
CA PHE A 750 2.46 -20.54 37.63
C PHE A 750 3.03 -19.81 36.37
N GLU A 751 2.55 -20.18 35.20
CA GLU A 751 3.00 -19.63 33.94
C GLU A 751 2.56 -18.16 33.77
N SER A 752 1.33 -17.81 34.13
CA SER A 752 0.84 -16.41 34.09
C SER A 752 1.54 -15.49 35.07
N GLY A 753 2.09 -16.04 36.17
CA GLY A 753 2.88 -15.28 37.12
C GLY A 753 4.33 -15.04 36.70
N VAL A 754 4.82 -15.74 35.67
CA VAL A 754 6.19 -15.65 35.16
C VAL A 754 6.27 -14.83 33.87
N SER A 755 5.19 -14.75 33.08
CA SER A 755 5.06 -13.90 31.90
C SER A 755 4.59 -12.50 32.25
#